data_545615558733c9b5222d96a5d8bd415c
#
_entry.id   545615558733c9b5222d96a5d8bd415c
#
_cell.length_a   1.000
_cell.length_b   1.000
_cell.length_c   1.000
_cell.angle_alpha   90.00
_cell.angle_beta   90.00
_cell.angle_gamma   90.00
#
_symmetry.space_group_name_H-M   'P 1'
#
loop_
_entity.id
_entity.type
_entity.pdbx_description
1 polymer ?
#
loop_
_entity_poly.entity_id
_entity_poly.type
_entity_poly.pdbx_seq_one_letter_code
_entity_poly.pdbx_strand_id
1 'polypeptide(L)'
;MTAATPDRRAIITEALHKIDDLTARLEIAEKSSSEPIAVIGMGCRFPGGVNNPEQFWDLLCAGRSGIVRVPAQRWDADAYYCDDHTVPGTICSTEGGFLTSWQPDEFDAEFFSISPREAAAMDPQQRLLIEVAWEALEDAGVPQHTIRGTQTSVFVGVTAYDYMLTLAGRLRPVDLDAYIPTGNSANFAAGRLAYILGARGPAVVIDTACSSSLVAVHLACQSLRGRESDMALVGGTNLLLSPGPSIACSRWGMLSPEGRCKTFDASADGYVRGEGAAVVVLKRLDDAVRDGNRILAVVRGSAVNQDGASSGVTVPNGPAQQALLAKALTSSKLTAADIDYVEAHGTGTPLGDPIELDSLSKVFSDRAGSDQLVIGSVKTNLGHLEAAAGVAGLMKAVLAVHNGYIPRHLNFHQLTPHASEAASRLRIAADGIDWPTTGRPRRAGVSSFGVSGTNAHVVIEQAPDPMAAAGTEPQRGPVPAVSTLVVFGKTAPRVAATASVLADWLDGPGAAVPLADVAHTLNHHRARQTRFGTVAAVDRRQAVIGLRALAAGQSAPGVVAPREGSIGGGTVFVYSGRGSQWAGMGRQLLADEPAFAAAIAELEPEFVAQGGFSLRDVIAGGKELVGIEQIQLGLIGMQLALTALWRSYGVTPDAVIGHSMGEVAAAVVAGALTPAQGLRVTAVRSRLMAPLSGQGTMALLELDAEATEALIADYPEVSLGIYASPRQTVISGPPLLIDELIDKVRQQNGFATRVNIEVAPHNPAMDALQPAMRSELADLTPQPPTIPIISTTYADLGISLGSGPRFDAEHWATNMRNPVRFHQAIAHAGADHHTFIEISAHPLLTHSISDTLRASYDVDNYLRIGTLQRDAHDTLEFHTNLNTTCLLYTSPSTRD
;
A
#
# COMPACT_ATOMS: atom_id res chain seq x y z
N MET A 1 59.44 -0.83 -48.38
CA MET A 1 58.04 -0.65 -48.01
C MET A 1 57.89 0.76 -47.44
N THR A 2 57.40 1.65 -48.25
CA THR A 2 57.13 3.06 -47.89
C THR A 2 55.83 3.10 -47.09
N ALA A 3 55.91 3.52 -45.81
CA ALA A 3 54.76 3.77 -44.99
C ALA A 3 53.92 4.89 -45.66
N ALA A 4 52.64 4.57 -45.96
CA ALA A 4 51.70 5.53 -46.51
C ALA A 4 51.46 6.62 -45.47
N THR A 5 51.70 7.86 -45.85
CA THR A 5 51.36 9.03 -45.01
C THR A 5 49.86 9.03 -44.75
N PRO A 6 49.39 9.05 -43.50
CA PRO A 6 47.94 9.01 -43.22
C PRO A 6 47.26 10.24 -43.83
N ASP A 7 46.10 10.00 -44.46
CA ASP A 7 45.31 11.04 -45.09
C ASP A 7 44.92 12.11 -44.08
N ARG A 8 45.43 13.30 -44.24
CA ARG A 8 45.21 14.45 -43.35
C ARG A 8 43.72 14.78 -43.19
N ARG A 9 42.90 14.52 -44.21
CA ARG A 9 41.45 14.70 -44.14
C ARG A 9 40.80 13.65 -43.22
N ALA A 10 41.21 12.38 -43.31
CA ALA A 10 40.68 11.32 -42.45
C ALA A 10 41.00 11.59 -40.99
N ILE A 11 42.22 12.03 -40.65
CA ILE A 11 42.62 12.41 -39.29
C ILE A 11 41.79 13.58 -38.75
N ILE A 12 41.53 14.61 -39.58
CA ILE A 12 40.70 15.76 -39.18
C ILE A 12 39.26 15.34 -38.95
N THR A 13 38.69 14.48 -39.81
CA THR A 13 37.32 14.00 -39.64
C THR A 13 37.17 13.14 -38.40
N GLU A 14 38.11 12.26 -38.11
CA GLU A 14 38.13 11.43 -36.90
C GLU A 14 38.28 12.28 -35.63
N ALA A 15 39.13 13.33 -35.69
CA ALA A 15 39.30 14.28 -34.57
C ALA A 15 38.01 15.08 -34.31
N LEU A 16 37.32 15.53 -35.37
CA LEU A 16 36.02 16.23 -35.23
C LEU A 16 34.96 15.31 -34.63
N HIS A 17 34.80 14.07 -35.09
CA HIS A 17 33.87 13.11 -34.50
C HIS A 17 34.19 12.84 -33.00
N LYS A 18 35.48 12.78 -32.68
CA LYS A 18 35.88 12.56 -31.27
C LYS A 18 35.63 13.78 -30.39
N ILE A 19 35.77 14.99 -30.95
CA ILE A 19 35.43 16.25 -30.27
C ILE A 19 33.92 16.31 -30.07
N ASP A 20 33.10 15.98 -31.07
CA ASP A 20 31.64 15.94 -30.96
C ASP A 20 31.18 14.94 -29.90
N ASP A 21 31.75 13.70 -29.92
CA ASP A 21 31.49 12.69 -28.90
C ASP A 21 31.88 13.16 -27.49
N LEU A 22 33.07 13.74 -27.34
CA LEU A 22 33.53 14.27 -26.05
C LEU A 22 32.69 15.45 -25.58
N THR A 23 32.25 16.32 -26.50
CA THR A 23 31.36 17.45 -26.16
C THR A 23 30.00 16.94 -25.73
N ALA A 24 29.41 15.98 -26.45
CA ALA A 24 28.14 15.35 -26.04
C ALA A 24 28.25 14.65 -24.68
N ARG A 25 29.37 13.94 -24.44
CA ARG A 25 29.61 13.28 -23.15
C ARG A 25 29.82 14.29 -22.03
N LEU A 26 30.47 15.42 -22.27
CA LEU A 26 30.64 16.51 -21.32
C LEU A 26 29.28 17.14 -20.99
N GLU A 27 28.46 17.45 -21.99
CA GLU A 27 27.10 17.98 -21.78
C GLU A 27 26.23 17.02 -20.92
N ILE A 28 26.30 15.71 -21.22
CA ILE A 28 25.61 14.70 -20.41
C ILE A 28 26.15 14.68 -18.98
N ALA A 29 27.47 14.74 -18.79
CA ALA A 29 28.08 14.74 -17.46
C ALA A 29 27.75 16.01 -16.67
N GLU A 30 27.76 17.17 -17.31
CA GLU A 30 27.38 18.47 -16.70
C GLU A 30 25.89 18.51 -16.37
N LYS A 31 25.03 17.97 -17.23
CA LYS A 31 23.60 17.85 -16.97
C LYS A 31 23.33 16.92 -15.80
N SER A 32 23.99 15.77 -15.78
CA SER A 32 23.89 14.80 -14.68
C SER A 32 24.38 15.39 -13.35
N SER A 33 25.52 16.10 -13.34
CA SER A 33 26.08 16.68 -12.11
C SER A 33 25.22 17.77 -11.47
N SER A 34 24.32 18.39 -12.23
CA SER A 34 23.41 19.46 -11.79
C SER A 34 21.92 19.03 -11.83
N GLU A 35 21.64 17.74 -12.02
CA GLU A 35 20.28 17.20 -12.07
C GLU A 35 19.51 17.53 -10.79
N PRO A 36 18.29 18.13 -10.89
CA PRO A 36 17.49 18.44 -9.70
C PRO A 36 17.02 17.18 -8.97
N ILE A 37 16.99 17.23 -7.65
CA ILE A 37 16.58 16.10 -6.81
C ILE A 37 15.27 16.46 -6.08
N ALA A 38 14.23 15.67 -6.30
CA ALA A 38 12.92 15.82 -5.67
C ALA A 38 12.92 15.30 -4.23
N VAL A 39 12.29 16.03 -3.32
CA VAL A 39 11.86 15.56 -2.01
C VAL A 39 10.44 15.02 -2.17
N ILE A 40 10.25 13.71 -2.04
CA ILE A 40 8.96 13.06 -2.31
C ILE A 40 8.21 12.62 -1.05
N GLY A 41 8.89 12.59 0.11
CA GLY A 41 8.27 12.27 1.39
C GLY A 41 9.17 12.64 2.56
N MET A 42 8.55 12.75 3.73
CA MET A 42 9.20 13.14 4.99
C MET A 42 8.58 12.41 6.17
N GLY A 43 9.40 12.11 7.18
CA GLY A 43 8.95 11.61 8.49
C GLY A 43 9.76 12.28 9.60
N CYS A 44 9.15 12.50 10.76
CA CYS A 44 9.84 13.10 11.90
C CYS A 44 9.24 12.77 13.25
N ARG A 45 10.08 12.89 14.28
CA ARG A 45 9.73 13.04 15.70
C ARG A 45 10.51 14.21 16.25
N PHE A 46 9.79 15.23 16.72
CA PHE A 46 10.42 16.44 17.25
C PHE A 46 9.81 16.86 18.59
N PRO A 47 10.51 17.70 19.39
CA PRO A 47 9.99 18.30 20.60
C PRO A 47 8.67 19.03 20.37
N GLY A 48 7.86 19.14 21.42
CA GLY A 48 6.55 19.80 21.37
C GLY A 48 5.42 18.89 20.91
N GLY A 49 5.60 17.57 21.03
CA GLY A 49 4.57 16.57 20.69
C GLY A 49 4.43 16.30 19.19
N VAL A 50 5.46 16.64 18.41
CA VAL A 50 5.44 16.49 16.95
C VAL A 50 5.79 15.05 16.55
N ASN A 51 4.86 14.39 15.86
CA ASN A 51 4.99 13.01 15.39
C ASN A 51 5.03 12.86 13.85
N ASN A 52 4.74 13.93 13.11
CA ASN A 52 4.70 13.90 11.65
C ASN A 52 4.92 15.31 11.07
N PRO A 53 5.14 15.45 9.74
CA PRO A 53 5.38 16.75 9.10
C PRO A 53 4.24 17.75 9.25
N GLU A 54 2.98 17.32 9.29
CA GLU A 54 1.81 18.18 9.46
C GLU A 54 1.81 18.83 10.85
N GLN A 55 1.98 18.04 11.90
CA GLN A 55 2.10 18.55 13.27
C GLN A 55 3.34 19.45 13.46
N PHE A 56 4.41 19.16 12.73
CA PHE A 56 5.57 20.05 12.70
C PHE A 56 5.23 21.40 12.10
N TRP A 57 4.51 21.40 10.97
CA TRP A 57 4.06 22.63 10.34
C TRP A 57 3.13 23.44 11.26
N ASP A 58 2.20 22.78 11.93
CA ASP A 58 1.29 23.42 12.90
C ASP A 58 2.03 24.06 14.08
N LEU A 59 3.07 23.38 14.60
CA LEU A 59 3.91 23.92 15.67
C LEU A 59 4.64 25.19 15.20
N LEU A 60 5.19 25.17 13.98
CA LEU A 60 5.92 26.31 13.40
C LEU A 60 5.00 27.50 13.13
N CYS A 61 3.84 27.26 12.49
CA CYS A 61 2.85 28.32 12.19
C CYS A 61 2.27 28.97 13.46
N ALA A 62 2.02 28.15 14.47
CA ALA A 62 1.56 28.63 15.77
C ALA A 62 2.64 29.36 16.60
N GLY A 63 3.90 29.34 16.15
CA GLY A 63 5.01 29.93 16.88
C GLY A 63 5.24 29.32 18.25
N ARG A 64 5.02 27.99 18.38
CA ARG A 64 5.18 27.27 19.66
C ARG A 64 6.62 26.83 19.86
N SER A 65 7.03 26.78 21.14
CA SER A 65 8.30 26.17 21.58
C SER A 65 8.06 24.73 22.03
N GLY A 66 8.96 23.83 21.63
CA GLY A 66 8.98 22.44 22.09
C GLY A 66 9.93 22.23 23.29
N ILE A 67 10.50 23.29 23.86
CA ILE A 67 11.42 23.19 24.99
C ILE A 67 10.62 22.93 26.26
N VAL A 68 11.06 21.96 27.04
CA VAL A 68 10.47 21.54 28.28
C VAL A 68 11.54 21.28 29.34
N ARG A 69 11.16 21.22 30.60
CA ARG A 69 12.05 20.72 31.64
C ARG A 69 12.47 19.28 31.34
N VAL A 70 13.72 18.95 31.71
CA VAL A 70 14.25 17.57 31.57
C VAL A 70 13.27 16.58 32.20
N PRO A 71 12.74 15.61 31.45
CA PRO A 71 11.82 14.60 31.97
C PRO A 71 12.52 13.74 33.05
N ALA A 72 11.80 13.43 34.13
CA ALA A 72 12.36 12.62 35.23
C ALA A 72 12.83 11.23 34.78
N GLN A 73 12.28 10.71 33.67
CA GLN A 73 12.70 9.45 33.06
C GLN A 73 14.09 9.53 32.40
N ARG A 74 14.61 10.74 32.13
CA ARG A 74 15.97 10.95 31.59
C ARG A 74 16.99 11.04 32.72
N TRP A 75 16.85 12.05 33.55
CA TRP A 75 17.65 12.24 34.80
C TRP A 75 17.01 13.27 35.71
N ASP A 76 17.43 13.27 36.97
CA ASP A 76 17.04 14.30 37.94
C ASP A 76 17.73 15.62 37.60
N ALA A 77 16.99 16.56 37.02
CA ALA A 77 17.52 17.85 36.58
C ALA A 77 18.07 18.68 37.75
N ASP A 78 17.43 18.64 38.92
CA ASP A 78 17.84 19.43 40.08
C ASP A 78 19.15 18.91 40.71
N ALA A 79 19.38 17.60 40.65
CA ALA A 79 20.60 16.98 41.15
C ALA A 79 21.86 17.40 40.39
N TYR A 80 21.71 17.82 39.12
CA TYR A 80 22.85 18.29 38.30
C TYR A 80 22.86 19.79 38.06
N TYR A 81 21.86 20.54 38.53
CA TYR A 81 21.74 21.97 38.24
C TYR A 81 22.73 22.83 39.06
N CYS A 82 23.40 23.76 38.38
CA CYS A 82 24.11 24.88 38.97
C CYS A 82 24.15 26.04 37.96
N ASP A 83 23.81 27.25 38.40
CA ASP A 83 23.87 28.47 37.56
C ASP A 83 25.25 28.83 37.09
N ASP A 84 26.28 28.44 37.85
CA ASP A 84 27.71 28.61 37.50
C ASP A 84 28.17 27.40 36.65
N HIS A 85 28.27 27.59 35.35
CA HIS A 85 28.76 26.59 34.38
C HIS A 85 30.22 26.15 34.61
N THR A 86 30.98 26.87 35.46
CA THR A 86 32.36 26.52 35.79
C THR A 86 32.44 25.44 36.88
N VAL A 87 31.34 25.09 37.52
CA VAL A 87 31.31 24.04 38.55
C VAL A 87 31.37 22.65 37.87
N PRO A 88 32.36 21.81 38.21
CA PRO A 88 32.46 20.48 37.56
C PRO A 88 31.30 19.57 37.91
N GLY A 89 30.81 18.83 36.91
CA GLY A 89 29.75 17.83 37.11
C GLY A 89 28.34 18.42 37.12
N THR A 90 28.17 19.70 36.74
CA THR A 90 26.85 20.38 36.74
C THR A 90 26.43 20.86 35.35
N ILE A 91 25.17 21.23 35.23
CA ILE A 91 24.52 21.74 34.03
C ILE A 91 23.87 23.08 34.38
N CYS A 92 24.12 24.13 33.60
CA CYS A 92 23.58 25.47 33.84
C CYS A 92 22.11 25.66 33.42
N SER A 93 21.46 24.64 32.90
CA SER A 93 20.04 24.67 32.51
C SER A 93 19.32 23.39 32.92
N THR A 94 18.05 23.50 33.31
CA THR A 94 17.17 22.38 33.59
C THR A 94 16.23 22.05 32.42
N GLU A 95 16.39 22.69 31.28
CA GLU A 95 15.51 22.57 30.13
C GLU A 95 16.20 21.96 28.91
N GLY A 96 15.41 21.41 28.01
CA GLY A 96 15.83 20.83 26.73
C GLY A 96 14.68 20.57 25.79
N GLY A 97 14.98 20.33 24.53
CA GLY A 97 14.01 19.86 23.55
C GLY A 97 13.84 18.34 23.65
N PHE A 98 12.94 17.86 24.47
CA PHE A 98 12.71 16.42 24.67
C PHE A 98 11.50 15.90 23.89
N LEU A 99 11.58 14.65 23.43
CA LEU A 99 10.43 13.94 22.85
C LEU A 99 9.46 13.57 23.98
N THR A 100 8.24 14.12 23.95
CA THR A 100 7.21 13.89 24.95
C THR A 100 6.14 12.91 24.50
N SER A 101 6.01 12.69 23.19
CA SER A 101 5.05 11.80 22.55
C SER A 101 5.63 10.46 22.10
N TRP A 102 6.91 10.21 22.40
CA TRP A 102 7.60 8.96 22.11
C TRP A 102 8.60 8.65 23.23
N GLN A 103 8.65 7.41 23.67
CA GLN A 103 9.60 6.97 24.69
C GLN A 103 10.52 5.88 24.14
N PRO A 104 11.77 5.80 24.63
CA PRO A 104 12.75 4.82 24.14
C PRO A 104 12.33 3.34 24.25
N ASP A 105 11.42 3.01 25.14
CA ASP A 105 10.90 1.67 25.40
C ASP A 105 9.57 1.36 24.68
N GLU A 106 9.02 2.31 23.90
CA GLU A 106 7.76 2.13 23.15
C GLU A 106 7.94 1.63 21.71
N PHE A 107 9.16 1.22 21.34
CA PHE A 107 9.46 0.72 19.99
C PHE A 107 8.69 -0.54 19.63
N ASP A 108 7.99 -0.55 18.50
CA ASP A 108 7.24 -1.70 17.99
C ASP A 108 8.16 -2.74 17.32
N ALA A 109 8.92 -3.47 18.14
CA ALA A 109 9.89 -4.45 17.65
C ALA A 109 9.24 -5.58 16.84
N GLU A 110 8.03 -6.02 17.23
CA GLU A 110 7.28 -7.06 16.52
C GLU A 110 6.96 -6.63 15.09
N PHE A 111 6.57 -5.37 14.89
CA PHE A 111 6.28 -4.81 13.56
C PHE A 111 7.48 -4.98 12.61
N PHE A 112 8.71 -4.80 13.11
CA PHE A 112 9.94 -4.92 12.32
C PHE A 112 10.58 -6.31 12.36
N SER A 113 9.94 -7.32 12.95
CA SER A 113 10.47 -8.68 13.16
C SER A 113 11.77 -8.73 13.97
N ILE A 114 11.91 -7.81 14.93
CA ILE A 114 13.03 -7.73 15.86
C ILE A 114 12.61 -8.41 17.17
N SER A 115 13.46 -9.29 17.71
CA SER A 115 13.17 -9.95 18.97
C SER A 115 13.25 -8.97 20.16
N PRO A 116 12.50 -9.18 21.25
CA PRO A 116 12.57 -8.32 22.43
C PRO A 116 13.97 -8.19 23.01
N ARG A 117 14.77 -9.26 22.98
CA ARG A 117 16.16 -9.28 23.44
C ARG A 117 17.07 -8.37 22.57
N GLU A 118 16.92 -8.48 21.27
CA GLU A 118 17.65 -7.62 20.33
C GLU A 118 17.20 -6.16 20.48
N ALA A 119 15.88 -5.90 20.53
CA ALA A 119 15.35 -4.56 20.71
C ALA A 119 15.86 -3.89 21.98
N ALA A 120 15.96 -4.60 23.10
CA ALA A 120 16.50 -4.10 24.35
C ALA A 120 17.99 -3.72 24.24
N ALA A 121 18.77 -4.42 23.43
CA ALA A 121 20.19 -4.13 23.21
C ALA A 121 20.43 -2.98 22.20
N MET A 122 19.44 -2.64 21.38
CA MET A 122 19.58 -1.58 20.37
C MET A 122 19.56 -0.20 21.01
N ASP A 123 20.44 0.67 20.53
CA ASP A 123 20.37 2.10 20.81
C ASP A 123 18.98 2.64 20.40
N PRO A 124 18.27 3.32 21.30
CA PRO A 124 16.97 3.93 20.98
C PRO A 124 16.98 4.84 19.74
N GLN A 125 18.12 5.43 19.39
CA GLN A 125 18.27 6.19 18.14
C GLN A 125 18.04 5.31 16.90
N GLN A 126 18.49 4.06 16.89
CA GLN A 126 18.22 3.12 15.80
C GLN A 126 16.74 2.75 15.74
N ARG A 127 16.10 2.54 16.91
CA ARG A 127 14.68 2.20 17.00
C ARG A 127 13.82 3.32 16.43
N LEU A 128 14.03 4.55 16.89
CA LEU A 128 13.34 5.75 16.43
C LEU A 128 13.53 6.00 14.93
N LEU A 129 14.76 5.86 14.45
CA LEU A 129 15.10 6.08 13.04
C LEU A 129 14.35 5.11 12.10
N ILE A 130 14.19 3.84 12.50
CA ILE A 130 13.47 2.82 11.72
C ILE A 130 11.99 3.19 11.59
N GLU A 131 11.34 3.62 12.67
CA GLU A 131 9.93 4.05 12.65
C GLU A 131 9.75 5.30 11.77
N VAL A 132 10.58 6.31 11.96
CA VAL A 132 10.53 7.57 11.19
C VAL A 132 10.81 7.34 9.71
N ALA A 133 11.75 6.45 9.37
CA ALA A 133 12.04 6.11 7.97
C ALA A 133 10.89 5.35 7.30
N TRP A 134 10.24 4.46 8.03
CA TRP A 134 9.03 3.78 7.55
C TRP A 134 7.92 4.77 7.23
N GLU A 135 7.65 5.70 8.14
CA GLU A 135 6.64 6.74 7.96
C GLU A 135 6.98 7.70 6.82
N ALA A 136 8.26 8.04 6.63
CA ALA A 136 8.70 8.84 5.48
C ALA A 136 8.41 8.15 4.13
N LEU A 137 8.55 6.83 4.06
CA LEU A 137 8.18 6.04 2.88
C LEU A 137 6.66 6.01 2.68
N GLU A 138 5.88 5.90 3.75
CA GLU A 138 4.41 5.97 3.67
C GLU A 138 3.94 7.37 3.23
N ASP A 139 4.58 8.44 3.70
CA ASP A 139 4.32 9.81 3.24
C ASP A 139 4.69 10.01 1.76
N ALA A 140 5.78 9.37 1.30
CA ALA A 140 6.16 9.33 -0.11
C ALA A 140 5.22 8.48 -0.99
N GLY A 141 4.31 7.72 -0.41
CA GLY A 141 3.49 6.75 -1.12
C GLY A 141 4.28 5.58 -1.72
N VAL A 142 5.44 5.24 -1.12
CA VAL A 142 6.35 4.18 -1.58
C VAL A 142 6.18 2.95 -0.68
N PRO A 143 5.52 1.87 -1.14
CA PRO A 143 5.37 0.65 -0.36
C PRO A 143 6.73 -0.03 -0.14
N GLN A 144 7.01 -0.47 1.08
CA GLN A 144 8.29 -1.08 1.45
C GLN A 144 8.66 -2.29 0.57
N HIS A 145 7.68 -3.10 0.16
CA HIS A 145 7.95 -4.28 -0.67
C HIS A 145 8.51 -3.94 -2.07
N THR A 146 8.31 -2.70 -2.55
CA THR A 146 8.87 -2.23 -3.84
C THR A 146 10.34 -1.83 -3.74
N ILE A 147 10.88 -1.68 -2.52
CA ILE A 147 12.27 -1.29 -2.26
C ILE A 147 13.19 -2.51 -2.30
N ARG A 148 12.68 -3.68 -1.97
CA ARG A 148 13.46 -4.92 -1.87
C ARG A 148 14.24 -5.20 -3.17
N GLY A 149 15.57 -5.29 -3.05
CA GLY A 149 16.47 -5.57 -4.17
C GLY A 149 16.84 -4.35 -5.02
N THR A 150 16.29 -3.16 -4.75
CA THR A 150 16.59 -1.93 -5.51
C THR A 150 17.87 -1.26 -5.03
N GLN A 151 18.41 -0.34 -5.86
CA GLN A 151 19.53 0.54 -5.50
C GLN A 151 19.07 1.74 -4.67
N THR A 152 18.27 1.48 -3.62
CA THR A 152 17.89 2.50 -2.64
C THR A 152 19.01 2.65 -1.62
N SER A 153 19.49 3.88 -1.44
CA SER A 153 20.56 4.21 -0.48
C SER A 153 20.02 4.74 0.85
N VAL A 154 20.84 4.64 1.89
CA VAL A 154 20.56 5.14 3.24
C VAL A 154 21.73 5.96 3.75
N PHE A 155 21.55 7.27 3.97
CA PHE A 155 22.56 8.17 4.52
C PHE A 155 22.03 8.82 5.80
N VAL A 156 22.67 8.57 6.94
CA VAL A 156 22.14 8.98 8.25
C VAL A 156 23.21 9.67 9.09
N GLY A 157 22.86 10.84 9.65
CA GLY A 157 23.66 11.54 10.66
C GLY A 157 23.41 10.98 12.06
N VAL A 158 24.47 10.52 12.73
CA VAL A 158 24.44 10.04 14.13
C VAL A 158 25.73 10.43 14.82
N THR A 159 25.66 11.09 15.98
CA THR A 159 26.82 11.54 16.75
C THR A 159 26.78 11.13 18.22
N ALA A 160 25.62 10.84 18.80
CA ALA A 160 25.46 10.53 20.21
C ALA A 160 25.67 9.04 20.52
N TYR A 161 26.33 8.76 21.63
CA TYR A 161 26.66 7.42 22.13
C TYR A 161 26.16 7.20 23.56
N ASP A 162 25.19 7.96 24.01
CA ASP A 162 24.68 7.97 25.39
C ASP A 162 24.25 6.57 25.87
N TYR A 163 23.59 5.80 24.99
CA TYR A 163 23.09 4.47 25.35
C TYR A 163 24.23 3.50 25.57
N MET A 164 25.23 3.47 24.69
CA MET A 164 26.41 2.63 24.86
C MET A 164 27.20 2.97 26.13
N LEU A 165 27.35 4.26 26.45
CA LEU A 165 28.00 4.71 27.70
C LEU A 165 27.22 4.24 28.93
N THR A 166 25.91 4.32 28.89
CA THR A 166 25.02 3.83 29.96
C THR A 166 25.13 2.33 30.13
N LEU A 167 25.15 1.56 29.03
CA LEU A 167 25.33 0.12 29.08
C LEU A 167 26.71 -0.27 29.61
N ALA A 168 27.77 0.37 29.13
CA ALA A 168 29.15 0.11 29.58
C ALA A 168 29.33 0.30 31.07
N GLY A 169 28.60 1.26 31.69
CA GLY A 169 28.63 1.48 33.15
C GLY A 169 27.82 0.45 33.95
N ARG A 170 26.97 -0.37 33.32
CA ARG A 170 26.07 -1.31 34.00
C ARG A 170 26.37 -2.80 33.69
N LEU A 171 26.86 -3.11 32.48
CA LEU A 171 27.08 -4.50 32.02
C LEU A 171 28.39 -5.07 32.61
N ARG A 172 28.29 -6.30 33.11
CA ARG A 172 29.47 -7.11 33.44
C ARG A 172 29.92 -7.87 32.19
N PRO A 173 31.16 -8.32 32.09
CA PRO A 173 31.65 -9.09 30.95
C PRO A 173 30.79 -10.33 30.60
N VAL A 174 30.16 -10.93 31.62
CA VAL A 174 29.26 -12.10 31.45
C VAL A 174 27.89 -11.75 30.87
N ASP A 175 27.52 -10.47 30.91
CA ASP A 175 26.23 -9.98 30.38
C ASP A 175 26.34 -9.54 28.91
N LEU A 176 27.57 -9.53 28.35
CA LEU A 176 27.81 -9.14 26.96
C LEU A 176 27.33 -10.26 26.01
N ASP A 177 26.47 -9.92 25.08
CA ASP A 177 26.00 -10.81 24.05
C ASP A 177 26.21 -10.24 22.63
N ALA A 178 25.83 -11.05 21.60
CA ALA A 178 26.00 -10.70 20.19
C ALA A 178 25.19 -9.45 19.76
N TYR A 179 24.13 -9.09 20.51
CA TYR A 179 23.30 -7.93 20.17
C TYR A 179 23.88 -6.60 20.66
N ILE A 180 24.82 -6.61 21.62
CA ILE A 180 25.43 -5.35 22.13
C ILE A 180 26.21 -4.65 21.01
N PRO A 181 27.13 -5.26 20.26
CA PRO A 181 27.83 -4.61 19.16
C PRO A 181 26.88 -4.15 18.05
N THR A 182 25.94 -5.03 17.62
CA THR A 182 25.03 -4.73 16.53
C THR A 182 23.98 -3.68 16.89
N GLY A 183 23.64 -3.58 18.17
CA GLY A 183 22.72 -2.59 18.68
C GLY A 183 23.33 -1.22 18.89
N ASN A 184 24.67 -1.11 19.10
CA ASN A 184 25.29 0.15 19.55
C ASN A 184 26.34 0.72 18.59
N SER A 185 26.89 -0.05 17.65
CA SER A 185 27.79 0.53 16.64
C SER A 185 27.01 1.39 15.65
N ALA A 186 27.48 2.60 15.42
CA ALA A 186 26.76 3.62 14.63
C ALA A 186 26.39 3.16 13.21
N ASN A 187 27.26 2.38 12.53
CA ASN A 187 27.03 1.84 11.19
C ASN A 187 25.74 1.02 11.07
N PHE A 188 25.27 0.41 12.17
CA PHE A 188 24.00 -0.32 12.16
C PHE A 188 22.77 0.59 12.07
N ALA A 189 22.86 1.88 12.34
CA ALA A 189 21.76 2.81 12.11
C ALA A 189 21.34 2.84 10.62
N ALA A 190 22.31 2.89 9.70
CA ALA A 190 22.03 2.80 8.27
C ALA A 190 21.88 1.36 7.77
N GLY A 191 22.78 0.45 8.21
CA GLY A 191 22.81 -0.93 7.76
C GLY A 191 21.57 -1.73 8.15
N ARG A 192 21.04 -1.54 9.37
CA ARG A 192 19.81 -2.19 9.82
C ARG A 192 18.57 -1.70 9.05
N LEU A 193 18.52 -0.40 8.80
CA LEU A 193 17.44 0.17 8.00
C LEU A 193 17.45 -0.41 6.57
N ALA A 194 18.62 -0.45 5.92
CA ALA A 194 18.76 -1.10 4.62
C ALA A 194 18.38 -2.60 4.65
N TYR A 195 18.76 -3.33 5.70
CA TYR A 195 18.40 -4.73 5.90
C TYR A 195 16.88 -4.93 6.01
N ILE A 196 16.20 -4.16 6.87
CA ILE A 196 14.74 -4.23 7.06
C ILE A 196 14.00 -3.97 5.75
N LEU A 197 14.44 -2.98 4.98
CA LEU A 197 13.85 -2.61 3.70
C LEU A 197 14.25 -3.57 2.56
N GLY A 198 15.32 -4.33 2.72
CA GLY A 198 15.92 -5.14 1.65
C GLY A 198 16.60 -4.30 0.57
N ALA A 199 16.99 -3.06 0.87
CA ALA A 199 17.67 -2.12 -0.03
C ALA A 199 19.12 -2.56 -0.29
N ARG A 200 19.65 -2.29 -1.49
CA ARG A 200 21.00 -2.70 -1.92
C ARG A 200 21.92 -1.54 -2.28
N GLY A 201 21.44 -0.31 -2.23
CA GLY A 201 22.25 0.88 -2.43
C GLY A 201 23.21 1.14 -1.24
N PRO A 202 24.09 2.13 -1.33
CA PRO A 202 25.00 2.52 -0.24
C PRO A 202 24.24 2.79 1.06
N ALA A 203 24.75 2.27 2.19
CA ALA A 203 24.22 2.50 3.53
C ALA A 203 25.33 3.02 4.43
N VAL A 204 25.29 4.33 4.73
CA VAL A 204 26.41 5.04 5.37
C VAL A 204 25.92 5.90 6.53
N VAL A 205 26.63 5.84 7.64
CA VAL A 205 26.46 6.77 8.76
C VAL A 205 27.51 7.87 8.67
N ILE A 206 27.09 9.10 8.92
CA ILE A 206 27.91 10.30 8.84
C ILE A 206 27.98 10.95 10.22
N ASP A 207 29.19 11.25 10.67
CA ASP A 207 29.43 12.08 11.84
C ASP A 207 30.35 13.26 11.46
N THR A 208 29.72 14.40 11.31
CA THR A 208 30.38 15.73 11.18
C THR A 208 29.77 16.71 12.19
N ALA A 209 29.43 16.19 13.37
CA ALA A 209 28.74 16.91 14.43
C ALA A 209 27.39 17.51 13.93
N CYS A 210 27.17 18.81 14.19
CA CYS A 210 25.89 19.48 13.88
C CYS A 210 25.52 19.51 12.39
N SER A 211 26.48 19.32 11.49
CA SER A 211 26.22 19.28 10.04
C SER A 211 25.91 17.89 9.49
N SER A 212 25.96 16.82 10.30
CA SER A 212 25.91 15.42 9.86
C SER A 212 24.77 15.12 8.91
N SER A 213 23.54 15.45 9.27
CA SER A 213 22.36 15.15 8.43
C SER A 213 22.30 15.99 7.16
N LEU A 214 22.85 17.22 7.16
CA LEU A 214 22.88 18.03 5.92
C LEU A 214 24.02 17.59 4.99
N VAL A 215 25.14 17.11 5.52
CA VAL A 215 26.18 16.40 4.76
C VAL A 215 25.62 15.10 4.19
N ALA A 216 24.78 14.36 4.93
CA ALA A 216 24.07 13.19 4.43
C ALA A 216 23.19 13.52 3.21
N VAL A 217 22.46 14.64 3.24
CA VAL A 217 21.67 15.13 2.09
C VAL A 217 22.57 15.41 0.89
N HIS A 218 23.72 16.07 1.10
CA HIS A 218 24.70 16.34 0.03
C HIS A 218 25.20 15.03 -0.64
N LEU A 219 25.61 14.06 0.16
CA LEU A 219 26.11 12.76 -0.34
C LEU A 219 25.02 11.97 -1.06
N ALA A 220 23.81 11.98 -0.54
CA ALA A 220 22.67 11.33 -1.20
C ALA A 220 22.36 11.98 -2.57
N CYS A 221 22.38 13.31 -2.67
CA CYS A 221 22.22 13.99 -3.94
C CYS A 221 23.34 13.63 -4.92
N GLN A 222 24.57 13.46 -4.47
CA GLN A 222 25.68 13.00 -5.31
C GLN A 222 25.48 11.56 -5.78
N SER A 223 25.08 10.64 -4.89
CA SER A 223 24.79 9.24 -5.23
C SER A 223 23.65 9.11 -6.27
N LEU A 224 22.59 9.90 -6.12
CA LEU A 224 21.48 9.95 -7.08
C LEU A 224 21.91 10.51 -8.44
N ARG A 225 22.67 11.62 -8.47
CA ARG A 225 23.24 12.23 -9.69
C ARG A 225 24.25 11.32 -10.39
N GLY A 226 25.04 10.60 -9.59
CA GLY A 226 26.01 9.61 -10.07
C GLY A 226 25.39 8.29 -10.56
N ARG A 227 24.05 8.14 -10.46
CA ARG A 227 23.34 6.90 -10.79
C ARG A 227 23.77 5.68 -9.97
N GLU A 228 24.41 5.89 -8.83
CA GLU A 228 24.74 4.85 -7.86
C GLU A 228 23.47 4.41 -7.08
N SER A 229 22.50 5.33 -6.95
CA SER A 229 21.21 5.09 -6.32
C SER A 229 20.06 5.56 -7.20
N ASP A 230 18.90 4.92 -7.05
CA ASP A 230 17.65 5.33 -7.71
C ASP A 230 16.73 6.12 -6.79
N MET A 231 16.84 5.86 -5.49
CA MET A 231 16.16 6.56 -4.40
C MET A 231 17.09 6.62 -3.19
N ALA A 232 16.92 7.61 -2.34
CA ALA A 232 17.70 7.75 -1.12
C ALA A 232 16.82 8.08 0.08
N LEU A 233 17.03 7.36 1.19
CA LEU A 233 16.54 7.69 2.52
C LEU A 233 17.64 8.46 3.24
N VAL A 234 17.34 9.69 3.63
CA VAL A 234 18.33 10.59 4.19
C VAL A 234 17.83 11.22 5.47
N GLY A 235 18.58 11.12 6.54
CA GLY A 235 18.11 11.66 7.79
C GLY A 235 19.18 11.86 8.85
N GLY A 236 18.72 12.03 10.07
CA GLY A 236 19.55 12.10 11.26
C GLY A 236 18.74 11.88 12.52
N THR A 237 19.41 11.47 13.57
CA THR A 237 18.79 11.23 14.87
C THR A 237 19.71 11.72 15.98
N ASN A 238 19.11 12.19 17.07
CA ASN A 238 19.78 12.57 18.31
C ASN A 238 18.86 12.33 19.50
N LEU A 239 19.34 11.62 20.52
CA LEU A 239 18.61 11.42 21.77
C LEU A 239 19.52 11.79 22.96
N LEU A 240 18.93 12.38 23.98
CA LEU A 240 19.58 12.81 25.22
C LEU A 240 19.25 11.80 26.33
N LEU A 241 20.01 10.73 26.43
CA LEU A 241 19.71 9.60 27.32
C LEU A 241 20.51 9.63 28.63
N SER A 242 21.49 10.55 28.74
CA SER A 242 22.30 10.73 29.96
C SER A 242 22.69 12.19 30.16
N PRO A 243 22.95 12.63 31.42
CA PRO A 243 23.39 13.99 31.69
C PRO A 243 24.85 14.30 31.22
N GLY A 244 25.66 13.26 30.98
CA GLY A 244 27.11 13.42 30.71
C GLY A 244 27.44 14.41 29.58
N PRO A 245 26.91 14.25 28.36
CA PRO A 245 27.16 15.22 27.29
C PRO A 245 26.63 16.62 27.60
N SER A 246 25.50 16.75 28.34
CA SER A 246 25.02 18.07 28.77
C SER A 246 25.95 18.74 29.79
N ILE A 247 26.54 17.98 30.69
CA ILE A 247 27.58 18.47 31.63
C ILE A 247 28.78 18.98 30.84
N ALA A 248 29.25 18.24 29.82
CA ALA A 248 30.37 18.65 28.99
C ALA A 248 30.06 19.94 28.20
N CYS A 249 28.88 20.07 27.60
CA CYS A 249 28.46 21.28 26.89
C CYS A 249 28.28 22.48 27.83
N SER A 250 27.74 22.27 29.04
CA SER A 250 27.63 23.29 30.06
C SER A 250 29.03 23.78 30.46
N ARG A 251 29.93 22.86 30.76
CA ARG A 251 31.32 23.16 31.12
C ARG A 251 32.09 23.91 30.04
N TRP A 252 31.73 23.68 28.80
CA TRP A 252 32.28 24.35 27.61
C TRP A 252 31.71 25.77 27.42
N GLY A 253 30.70 26.17 28.22
CA GLY A 253 30.03 27.47 28.10
C GLY A 253 29.18 27.61 26.83
N MET A 254 28.68 26.50 26.27
CA MET A 254 27.87 26.50 25.05
C MET A 254 26.37 26.54 25.32
N LEU A 255 25.93 26.18 26.53
CA LEU A 255 24.51 26.12 26.85
C LEU A 255 23.97 27.45 27.35
N SER A 256 22.77 27.82 26.90
CA SER A 256 22.04 28.95 27.45
C SER A 256 21.48 28.59 28.83
N PRO A 257 21.75 29.38 29.86
CA PRO A 257 21.20 29.18 31.20
C PRO A 257 19.68 29.27 31.23
N GLU A 258 19.08 30.07 30.34
CA GLU A 258 17.63 30.21 30.21
C GLU A 258 16.99 29.07 29.46
N GLY A 259 17.74 28.09 28.91
CA GLY A 259 17.23 27.00 28.16
C GLY A 259 16.56 27.41 26.85
N ARG A 260 17.04 28.42 26.16
CA ARG A 260 16.48 28.94 24.91
C ARG A 260 17.56 29.23 23.89
N CYS A 261 17.34 28.91 22.62
CA CYS A 261 18.13 29.45 21.53
C CYS A 261 17.62 30.86 21.21
N LYS A 262 18.33 31.88 21.63
CA LYS A 262 18.07 33.31 21.35
C LYS A 262 18.83 33.73 20.10
N THR A 263 18.60 33.03 19.02
CA THR A 263 19.35 33.17 17.77
C THR A 263 19.27 34.58 17.19
N PHE A 264 20.46 35.15 16.94
CA PHE A 264 20.70 36.52 16.41
C PHE A 264 20.29 37.64 17.34
N ASP A 265 19.77 37.35 18.54
CA ASP A 265 19.38 38.37 19.51
C ASP A 265 20.61 38.94 20.27
N ALA A 266 20.48 40.17 20.72
CA ALA A 266 21.50 40.82 21.52
C ALA A 266 21.78 40.08 22.85
N SER A 267 20.81 39.34 23.36
CA SER A 267 20.88 38.51 24.58
C SER A 267 21.34 37.07 24.32
N ALA A 268 21.83 36.75 23.12
CA ALA A 268 22.29 35.41 22.77
C ALA A 268 23.44 34.97 23.72
N ASP A 269 23.26 33.85 24.41
CA ASP A 269 24.18 33.36 25.46
C ASP A 269 24.46 31.85 25.38
N GLY A 270 24.05 31.20 24.28
CA GLY A 270 24.25 29.80 24.04
C GLY A 270 23.03 29.13 23.43
N TYR A 271 23.07 27.81 23.26
CA TYR A 271 21.97 27.03 22.75
C TYR A 271 21.35 26.12 23.83
N VAL A 272 20.16 25.58 23.55
CA VAL A 272 19.56 24.50 24.29
C VAL A 272 19.64 23.22 23.49
N ARG A 273 20.06 22.09 24.08
CA ARG A 273 20.12 20.77 23.43
C ARG A 273 18.74 20.23 23.16
N GLY A 274 18.57 19.44 22.09
CA GLY A 274 17.31 18.81 21.76
C GLY A 274 17.46 17.40 21.20
N GLU A 275 16.41 16.60 21.43
CA GLU A 275 16.19 15.28 20.84
C GLU A 275 15.44 15.38 19.50
N GLY A 276 15.53 14.36 18.69
CA GLY A 276 14.69 14.21 17.52
C GLY A 276 15.26 13.27 16.48
N ALA A 277 14.40 12.89 15.57
CA ALA A 277 14.78 12.17 14.36
C ALA A 277 13.96 12.68 13.18
N ALA A 278 14.59 12.73 12.02
CA ALA A 278 13.91 13.03 10.78
C ALA A 278 14.53 12.27 9.61
N VAL A 279 13.70 11.90 8.64
CA VAL A 279 14.09 11.26 7.40
C VAL A 279 13.34 11.93 6.25
N VAL A 280 14.03 12.23 5.16
CA VAL A 280 13.47 12.67 3.88
C VAL A 280 13.75 11.61 2.82
N VAL A 281 12.80 11.42 1.91
CA VAL A 281 12.91 10.51 0.77
C VAL A 281 13.24 11.34 -0.46
N LEU A 282 14.39 11.04 -1.08
CA LEU A 282 14.92 11.77 -2.24
C LEU A 282 14.93 10.89 -3.49
N LYS A 283 14.63 11.51 -4.65
CA LYS A 283 14.67 10.89 -5.96
C LYS A 283 15.04 11.91 -7.03
N ARG A 284 15.65 11.48 -8.14
CA ARG A 284 15.87 12.42 -9.26
C ARG A 284 14.51 12.97 -9.71
N LEU A 285 14.46 14.27 -10.06
CA LEU A 285 13.19 14.94 -10.38
C LEU A 285 12.47 14.27 -11.56
N ASP A 286 13.20 13.94 -12.63
CA ASP A 286 12.62 13.30 -13.82
C ASP A 286 12.05 11.90 -13.49
N ASP A 287 12.72 11.16 -12.61
CA ASP A 287 12.24 9.85 -12.13
C ASP A 287 10.98 9.99 -11.24
N ALA A 288 10.96 11.00 -10.37
CA ALA A 288 9.80 11.27 -9.51
C ALA A 288 8.56 11.67 -10.33
N VAL A 289 8.75 12.49 -11.36
CA VAL A 289 7.66 12.87 -12.29
C VAL A 289 7.18 11.67 -13.09
N ARG A 290 8.08 10.88 -13.68
CA ARG A 290 7.74 9.66 -14.42
C ARG A 290 6.95 8.66 -13.58
N ASP A 291 7.34 8.50 -12.33
CA ASP A 291 6.75 7.50 -11.42
C ASP A 291 5.51 8.06 -10.68
N GLY A 292 5.08 9.30 -11.00
CA GLY A 292 3.88 9.92 -10.43
C GLY A 292 3.99 10.25 -8.94
N ASN A 293 5.21 10.42 -8.40
CA ASN A 293 5.39 10.76 -7.00
C ASN A 293 4.93 12.19 -6.71
N ARG A 294 4.37 12.42 -5.52
CA ARG A 294 4.16 13.77 -4.98
C ARG A 294 5.52 14.43 -4.75
N ILE A 295 5.71 15.64 -5.22
CA ILE A 295 6.93 16.41 -5.05
C ILE A 295 6.65 17.57 -4.08
N LEU A 296 7.34 17.58 -2.94
CA LEU A 296 7.20 18.61 -1.92
C LEU A 296 8.09 19.84 -2.20
N ALA A 297 9.31 19.59 -2.62
CA ALA A 297 10.28 20.60 -3.03
C ALA A 297 11.38 19.94 -3.87
N VAL A 298 12.26 20.76 -4.45
CA VAL A 298 13.38 20.30 -5.27
C VAL A 298 14.70 20.80 -4.69
N VAL A 299 15.65 19.91 -4.44
CA VAL A 299 17.05 20.27 -4.13
C VAL A 299 17.75 20.63 -5.45
N ARG A 300 18.09 21.91 -5.61
CA ARG A 300 18.76 22.45 -6.79
C ARG A 300 20.26 22.21 -6.76
N GLY A 301 20.86 22.39 -5.59
CA GLY A 301 22.29 22.22 -5.39
C GLY A 301 22.67 22.15 -3.92
N SER A 302 23.89 21.75 -3.67
CA SER A 302 24.44 21.65 -2.32
C SER A 302 25.96 21.78 -2.35
N ALA A 303 26.54 22.21 -1.24
CA ALA A 303 27.98 22.26 -1.05
C ALA A 303 28.36 21.83 0.36
N VAL A 304 29.58 21.29 0.48
CA VAL A 304 30.25 20.96 1.74
C VAL A 304 31.67 21.51 1.65
N ASN A 305 32.18 22.06 2.76
CA ASN A 305 33.57 22.44 2.92
C ASN A 305 34.03 22.28 4.37
N GLN A 306 35.25 22.74 4.66
CA GLN A 306 35.86 22.71 5.98
C GLN A 306 36.39 24.12 6.32
N ASP A 307 36.33 24.51 7.59
CA ASP A 307 36.83 25.79 8.10
C ASP A 307 38.36 25.93 7.95
N GLY A 308 39.08 24.82 7.87
CA GLY A 308 40.53 24.82 7.79
C GLY A 308 41.20 25.32 9.07
N ALA A 309 42.30 26.03 8.94
CA ALA A 309 43.03 26.64 10.07
C ALA A 309 42.31 27.93 10.51
N SER A 310 41.24 27.78 11.32
CA SER A 310 40.61 28.91 12.01
C SER A 310 41.37 29.30 13.26
N SER A 311 40.88 30.27 14.04
CA SER A 311 41.50 30.69 15.31
C SER A 311 41.43 29.65 16.43
N GLY A 312 40.70 28.54 16.24
CA GLY A 312 40.65 27.40 17.15
C GLY A 312 39.80 26.29 16.50
N VAL A 313 40.00 25.02 16.89
CA VAL A 313 39.34 23.83 16.29
C VAL A 313 37.82 23.96 16.25
N THR A 314 37.22 24.65 17.21
CA THR A 314 35.76 24.81 17.36
C THR A 314 35.27 26.21 17.02
N VAL A 315 36.15 27.09 16.51
CA VAL A 315 35.81 28.48 16.17
C VAL A 315 35.37 28.56 14.70
N PRO A 316 34.17 29.05 14.40
CA PRO A 316 33.69 29.19 13.03
C PRO A 316 34.58 30.11 12.18
N ASN A 317 34.64 29.81 10.85
CA ASN A 317 35.43 30.57 9.90
C ASN A 317 34.53 31.29 8.88
N GLY A 318 34.34 32.60 9.01
CA GLY A 318 33.49 33.40 8.13
C GLY A 318 33.83 33.27 6.64
N PRO A 319 35.12 33.45 6.22
CA PRO A 319 35.55 33.21 4.85
C PRO A 319 35.16 31.81 4.29
N ALA A 320 35.27 30.76 5.12
CA ALA A 320 34.86 29.43 4.73
C ALA A 320 33.34 29.31 4.53
N GLN A 321 32.52 29.93 5.40
CA GLN A 321 31.07 30.01 5.22
C GLN A 321 30.71 30.76 3.95
N GLN A 322 31.34 31.87 3.65
CA GLN A 322 31.12 32.63 2.40
C GLN A 322 31.45 31.78 1.16
N ALA A 323 32.59 31.09 1.18
CA ALA A 323 32.98 30.18 0.09
C ALA A 323 32.00 29.02 -0.09
N LEU A 324 31.45 28.46 1.01
CA LEU A 324 30.42 27.44 0.99
C LEU A 324 29.15 27.92 0.31
N LEU A 325 28.63 29.07 0.72
CA LEU A 325 27.43 29.69 0.16
C LEU A 325 27.60 29.97 -1.34
N ALA A 326 28.71 30.58 -1.76
CA ALA A 326 29.02 30.83 -3.16
C ALA A 326 29.11 29.55 -3.99
N LYS A 327 29.71 28.47 -3.43
CA LYS A 327 29.80 27.16 -4.08
C LYS A 327 28.41 26.50 -4.21
N ALA A 328 27.53 26.62 -3.21
CA ALA A 328 26.18 26.11 -3.25
C ALA A 328 25.31 26.83 -4.31
N LEU A 329 25.43 28.16 -4.40
CA LEU A 329 24.80 28.95 -5.47
C LEU A 329 25.27 28.50 -6.86
N THR A 330 26.58 28.36 -7.03
CA THR A 330 27.15 27.87 -8.30
C THR A 330 26.65 26.48 -8.69
N SER A 331 26.62 25.53 -7.73
CA SER A 331 26.13 24.17 -7.96
C SER A 331 24.64 24.14 -8.29
N SER A 332 23.88 25.12 -7.82
CA SER A 332 22.46 25.29 -8.10
C SER A 332 22.18 26.01 -9.44
N LYS A 333 23.20 26.55 -10.07
CA LYS A 333 23.09 27.47 -11.22
C LYS A 333 22.22 28.70 -10.90
N LEU A 334 22.36 29.24 -9.69
CA LEU A 334 21.60 30.39 -9.18
C LEU A 334 22.55 31.49 -8.70
N THR A 335 22.01 32.69 -8.54
CA THR A 335 22.66 33.85 -7.98
C THR A 335 22.11 34.15 -6.57
N ALA A 336 22.76 35.06 -5.85
CA ALA A 336 22.28 35.51 -4.54
C ALA A 336 20.88 36.18 -4.62
N ALA A 337 20.57 36.84 -5.73
CA ALA A 337 19.26 37.46 -5.95
C ALA A 337 18.11 36.45 -6.11
N ASP A 338 18.42 35.21 -6.42
CA ASP A 338 17.42 34.14 -6.62
C ASP A 338 16.92 33.51 -5.33
N ILE A 339 17.59 33.73 -4.18
CA ILE A 339 17.25 33.13 -2.89
C ILE A 339 16.41 34.12 -2.07
N ASP A 340 15.26 33.70 -1.57
CA ASP A 340 14.33 34.55 -0.80
C ASP A 340 14.50 34.39 0.72
N TYR A 341 14.84 33.18 1.16
CA TYR A 341 14.91 32.80 2.57
C TYR A 341 16.15 31.95 2.85
N VAL A 342 16.73 32.11 4.04
CA VAL A 342 17.73 31.18 4.55
C VAL A 342 17.33 30.66 5.93
N GLU A 343 17.18 29.38 6.04
CA GLU A 343 17.16 28.66 7.30
C GLU A 343 18.62 28.54 7.79
N ALA A 344 18.95 29.36 8.71
CA ALA A 344 20.32 29.53 9.20
C ALA A 344 20.73 28.43 10.17
N HIS A 345 22.00 28.22 10.34
CA HIS A 345 22.51 27.38 11.41
C HIS A 345 22.09 27.94 12.78
N GLY A 346 22.28 29.20 13.04
CA GLY A 346 21.67 30.03 14.10
C GLY A 346 21.51 29.34 15.44
N THR A 347 22.61 29.16 16.17
CA THR A 347 22.62 28.46 17.46
C THR A 347 22.28 29.34 18.65
N GLY A 348 22.31 30.64 18.50
CA GLY A 348 22.18 31.59 19.63
C GLY A 348 23.47 31.79 20.44
N THR A 349 24.61 31.53 19.83
CA THR A 349 25.92 31.71 20.50
C THR A 349 26.48 33.10 20.24
N PRO A 350 27.10 33.75 21.27
CA PRO A 350 27.67 35.12 21.15
C PRO A 350 28.71 35.26 20.06
N LEU A 351 29.40 34.17 19.69
CA LEU A 351 30.46 34.18 18.67
C LEU A 351 29.95 33.71 17.30
N GLY A 352 29.18 32.63 17.26
CA GLY A 352 28.78 32.00 16.00
C GLY A 352 27.76 32.82 15.20
N ASP A 353 26.78 33.35 15.86
CA ASP A 353 25.71 34.11 15.23
C ASP A 353 26.21 35.36 14.48
N PRO A 354 27.09 36.21 15.06
CA PRO A 354 27.63 37.34 14.31
C PRO A 354 28.45 36.93 13.08
N ILE A 355 29.22 35.85 13.17
CA ILE A 355 30.04 35.34 12.04
C ILE A 355 29.14 34.87 10.91
N GLU A 356 28.05 34.17 11.22
CA GLU A 356 27.06 33.72 10.22
C GLU A 356 26.34 34.90 9.57
N LEU A 357 25.85 35.87 10.36
CA LEU A 357 25.24 37.11 9.86
C LEU A 357 26.16 37.88 8.95
N ASP A 358 27.46 38.07 9.32
CA ASP A 358 28.44 38.73 8.48
C ASP A 358 28.67 37.97 7.16
N SER A 359 28.75 36.65 7.22
CA SER A 359 28.95 35.79 6.05
C SER A 359 27.76 35.87 5.09
N LEU A 360 26.53 35.79 5.58
CA LEU A 360 25.31 35.96 4.80
C LEU A 360 25.24 37.37 4.20
N SER A 361 25.50 38.42 5.01
CA SER A 361 25.50 39.82 4.56
C SER A 361 26.47 40.10 3.42
N LYS A 362 27.64 39.46 3.42
CA LYS A 362 28.63 39.61 2.36
C LYS A 362 28.25 38.88 1.07
N VAL A 363 27.73 37.65 1.16
CA VAL A 363 27.34 36.89 -0.03
C VAL A 363 26.08 37.48 -0.69
N PHE A 364 25.18 38.04 0.13
CA PHE A 364 23.94 38.67 -0.34
C PHE A 364 24.03 40.19 -0.35
N SER A 365 25.20 40.75 -0.70
CA SER A 365 25.55 42.16 -0.57
C SER A 365 24.72 43.13 -1.42
N ASP A 366 24.18 42.69 -2.53
CA ASP A 366 23.44 43.52 -3.49
C ASP A 366 21.97 43.79 -3.07
N ARG A 367 21.60 43.34 -1.88
CA ARG A 367 20.24 43.50 -1.34
C ARG A 367 20.14 44.67 -0.38
N ALA A 368 19.03 45.43 -0.42
CA ALA A 368 18.72 46.52 0.48
C ALA A 368 17.22 46.88 0.50
N GLY A 369 16.79 47.57 1.54
CA GLY A 369 15.42 48.03 1.66
C GLY A 369 14.33 46.93 1.71
N SER A 370 13.42 46.92 0.79
CA SER A 370 12.35 45.92 0.72
C SER A 370 12.83 44.54 0.17
N ASP A 371 14.02 44.47 -0.39
CA ASP A 371 14.63 43.25 -0.95
C ASP A 371 15.62 42.56 0.02
N GLN A 372 15.50 42.80 1.31
CA GLN A 372 16.35 42.15 2.30
C GLN A 372 16.13 40.62 2.27
N LEU A 373 17.22 39.83 2.42
CA LEU A 373 17.15 38.38 2.60
C LEU A 373 16.46 38.05 3.91
N VAL A 374 15.41 37.24 3.88
CA VAL A 374 14.72 36.77 5.09
C VAL A 374 15.52 35.62 5.68
N ILE A 375 15.75 35.65 7.00
CA ILE A 375 16.44 34.58 7.72
C ILE A 375 15.70 34.13 8.99
N GLY A 376 15.85 32.86 9.34
CA GLY A 376 15.28 32.27 10.53
C GLY A 376 16.07 31.01 10.98
N SER A 377 15.71 30.44 12.11
CA SER A 377 16.27 29.18 12.58
C SER A 377 15.25 28.38 13.35
N VAL A 378 15.05 27.11 13.00
CA VAL A 378 14.16 26.16 13.67
C VAL A 378 14.61 25.87 15.11
N LYS A 379 15.88 26.12 15.43
CA LYS A 379 16.41 25.90 16.77
C LYS A 379 15.71 26.76 17.83
N THR A 380 15.12 27.88 17.43
CA THR A 380 14.33 28.70 18.35
C THR A 380 13.04 28.01 18.80
N ASN A 381 12.53 27.05 17.99
CA ASN A 381 11.36 26.24 18.32
C ASN A 381 11.71 24.92 19.01
N LEU A 382 12.73 24.20 18.53
CA LEU A 382 13.01 22.82 18.90
C LEU A 382 14.26 22.63 19.79
N GLY A 383 15.10 23.67 19.90
CA GLY A 383 16.46 23.53 20.40
C GLY A 383 17.41 22.98 19.31
N HIS A 384 18.64 22.72 19.71
CA HIS A 384 19.65 22.19 18.80
C HIS A 384 19.63 20.65 18.80
N LEU A 385 19.15 20.05 17.70
CA LEU A 385 19.01 18.61 17.55
C LEU A 385 20.32 17.93 17.12
N GLU A 386 21.47 18.61 17.25
CA GLU A 386 22.81 18.08 16.99
C GLU A 386 22.88 17.37 15.60
N ALA A 387 23.12 16.06 15.54
CA ALA A 387 23.19 15.34 14.27
C ALA A 387 21.93 15.48 13.40
N ALA A 388 20.74 15.62 14.01
CA ALA A 388 19.47 15.79 13.29
C ALA A 388 19.15 17.26 12.96
N ALA A 389 19.96 18.25 13.40
CA ALA A 389 19.64 19.66 13.25
C ALA A 389 19.52 20.10 11.77
N GLY A 390 20.40 19.60 10.91
CA GLY A 390 20.42 19.96 9.49
C GLY A 390 19.15 19.49 8.75
N VAL A 391 18.71 18.25 8.98
CA VAL A 391 17.50 17.71 8.35
C VAL A 391 16.22 18.36 8.92
N ALA A 392 16.20 18.75 10.19
CA ALA A 392 15.09 19.50 10.79
C ALA A 392 14.94 20.89 10.12
N GLY A 393 16.06 21.61 9.91
CA GLY A 393 16.07 22.87 9.15
C GLY A 393 15.64 22.68 7.69
N LEU A 394 16.09 21.58 7.05
CA LEU A 394 15.67 21.23 5.69
C LEU A 394 14.15 21.01 5.62
N MET A 395 13.58 20.24 6.54
CA MET A 395 12.13 19.99 6.57
C MET A 395 11.32 21.27 6.78
N LYS A 396 11.76 22.18 7.68
CA LYS A 396 11.11 23.49 7.83
C LYS A 396 11.16 24.29 6.53
N ALA A 397 12.32 24.33 5.87
CA ALA A 397 12.47 25.07 4.62
C ALA A 397 11.63 24.44 3.48
N VAL A 398 11.56 23.09 3.37
CA VAL A 398 10.68 22.37 2.43
C VAL A 398 9.21 22.73 2.67
N LEU A 399 8.76 22.69 3.92
CA LEU A 399 7.38 23.05 4.29
C LEU A 399 7.08 24.53 4.01
N ALA A 400 8.01 25.42 4.27
CA ALA A 400 7.84 26.86 4.00
C ALA A 400 7.74 27.15 2.50
N VAL A 401 8.60 26.55 1.68
CA VAL A 401 8.56 26.66 0.21
C VAL A 401 7.27 26.06 -0.35
N HIS A 402 6.85 24.89 0.17
CA HIS A 402 5.63 24.19 -0.26
C HIS A 402 4.38 25.01 0.04
N ASN A 403 4.24 25.46 1.29
CA ASN A 403 3.01 26.14 1.75
C ASN A 403 3.00 27.64 1.43
N GLY A 404 4.10 28.24 0.99
CA GLY A 404 4.16 29.67 0.66
C GLY A 404 4.07 30.58 1.88
N TYR A 405 4.68 30.15 3.00
CA TYR A 405 4.70 30.91 4.24
C TYR A 405 6.01 30.65 5.00
N ILE A 406 6.62 31.72 5.52
CA ILE A 406 7.81 31.62 6.35
C ILE A 406 7.39 31.77 7.81
N PRO A 407 7.47 30.71 8.64
CA PRO A 407 7.08 30.77 10.04
C PRO A 407 7.96 31.71 10.85
N ARG A 408 7.38 32.27 11.90
CA ARG A 408 8.06 33.21 12.78
C ARG A 408 9.26 32.57 13.48
N HIS A 409 10.31 33.38 13.62
CA HIS A 409 11.49 33.12 14.42
C HIS A 409 11.23 33.54 15.87
N LEU A 410 11.50 32.65 16.83
CA LEU A 410 11.20 32.91 18.25
C LEU A 410 12.39 33.52 18.97
N ASN A 411 12.15 34.01 20.18
CA ASN A 411 13.18 34.54 21.12
C ASN A 411 14.05 35.67 20.55
N PHE A 412 13.53 36.45 19.60
CA PHE A 412 14.25 37.59 19.00
C PHE A 412 13.53 38.90 19.32
N HIS A 413 14.28 39.85 19.88
CA HIS A 413 13.81 41.21 20.24
C HIS A 413 14.63 42.29 19.56
N GLN A 414 15.96 42.12 19.56
CA GLN A 414 16.91 43.10 19.02
C GLN A 414 18.10 42.38 18.40
N LEU A 415 18.47 42.81 17.18
CA LEU A 415 19.63 42.24 16.49
C LEU A 415 20.94 42.48 17.33
N THR A 416 21.79 41.44 17.40
CA THR A 416 23.08 41.53 18.07
C THR A 416 23.89 42.73 17.55
N PRO A 417 24.43 43.59 18.44
CA PRO A 417 25.20 44.77 18.03
C PRO A 417 26.50 44.41 17.26
N HIS A 418 26.99 43.17 17.42
CA HIS A 418 28.17 42.69 16.73
C HIS A 418 27.97 42.41 15.23
N ALA A 419 26.74 42.50 14.75
CA ALA A 419 26.37 42.31 13.34
C ALA A 419 25.45 43.43 12.82
N SER A 420 25.61 44.65 13.35
CA SER A 420 24.77 45.79 13.02
C SER A 420 24.81 46.15 11.53
N GLU A 421 25.92 45.94 10.81
CA GLU A 421 26.04 46.15 9.37
C GLU A 421 25.14 45.20 8.55
N ALA A 422 24.85 44.01 9.06
CA ALA A 422 23.97 43.05 8.42
C ALA A 422 22.50 43.53 8.37
N ALA A 423 22.08 44.38 9.28
CA ALA A 423 20.70 44.87 9.40
C ALA A 423 20.21 45.59 8.14
N SER A 424 21.08 46.13 7.29
CA SER A 424 20.68 46.75 6.02
C SER A 424 20.31 45.74 4.92
N ARG A 425 20.79 44.48 5.03
CA ARG A 425 20.69 43.44 3.98
C ARG A 425 19.85 42.22 4.39
N LEU A 426 19.75 41.99 5.69
CA LEU A 426 19.10 40.82 6.28
C LEU A 426 17.90 41.25 7.12
N ARG A 427 16.85 40.45 7.07
CA ARG A 427 15.64 40.60 7.88
C ARG A 427 15.35 39.31 8.64
N ILE A 428 15.31 39.40 9.98
CA ILE A 428 14.87 38.27 10.80
C ILE A 428 13.38 38.10 10.64
N ALA A 429 12.90 36.89 10.45
CA ALA A 429 11.47 36.55 10.39
C ALA A 429 10.82 36.59 11.79
N ALA A 430 10.92 37.71 12.50
CA ALA A 430 10.37 37.87 13.86
C ALA A 430 8.86 37.64 13.90
N ASP A 431 8.17 37.96 12.81
CA ASP A 431 6.78 37.61 12.55
C ASP A 431 6.67 36.66 11.37
N GLY A 432 5.56 35.93 11.29
CA GLY A 432 5.28 35.11 10.13
C GLY A 432 5.14 35.95 8.85
N ILE A 433 5.63 35.45 7.72
CA ILE A 433 5.68 36.18 6.46
C ILE A 433 4.99 35.35 5.38
N ASP A 434 3.94 35.91 4.75
CA ASP A 434 3.37 35.33 3.55
C ASP A 434 4.41 35.37 2.42
N TRP A 435 4.53 34.25 1.72
CA TRP A 435 5.53 34.08 0.66
C TRP A 435 4.86 33.76 -0.68
N PRO A 436 4.26 34.75 -1.34
CA PRO A 436 3.57 34.54 -2.60
C PRO A 436 4.53 34.18 -3.73
N THR A 437 4.04 33.52 -4.74
CA THR A 437 4.79 33.27 -5.98
C THR A 437 4.76 34.53 -6.83
N THR A 438 5.92 35.10 -7.14
CA THR A 438 6.08 36.37 -7.89
C THR A 438 6.67 36.15 -9.28
N GLY A 439 6.07 35.27 -10.08
CA GLY A 439 6.53 34.98 -11.45
C GLY A 439 7.77 34.09 -11.53
N ARG A 440 8.37 33.71 -10.40
CA ARG A 440 9.44 32.70 -10.27
C ARG A 440 9.20 31.77 -9.08
N PRO A 441 9.78 30.56 -9.07
CA PRO A 441 9.67 29.64 -7.93
C PRO A 441 10.25 30.25 -6.65
N ARG A 442 9.64 29.96 -5.49
CA ARG A 442 10.20 30.26 -4.18
C ARG A 442 11.47 29.46 -3.96
N ARG A 443 12.50 30.08 -3.37
CA ARG A 443 13.80 29.43 -3.12
C ARG A 443 14.34 29.74 -1.74
N ALA A 444 14.84 28.68 -1.08
CA ALA A 444 15.46 28.80 0.21
C ALA A 444 16.85 28.14 0.26
N GLY A 445 17.74 28.69 1.07
CA GLY A 445 18.97 28.07 1.50
C GLY A 445 18.82 27.45 2.90
N VAL A 446 19.55 26.37 3.18
CA VAL A 446 19.62 25.74 4.51
C VAL A 446 21.08 25.57 4.88
N SER A 447 21.50 26.13 6.02
CA SER A 447 22.88 26.05 6.53
C SER A 447 22.99 25.15 7.75
N SER A 448 24.09 24.41 7.84
CA SER A 448 24.44 23.68 9.05
C SER A 448 25.95 23.60 9.17
N PHE A 449 26.46 24.06 10.32
CA PHE A 449 27.91 24.18 10.59
C PHE A 449 28.29 23.26 11.76
N GLY A 450 29.18 22.29 11.51
CA GLY A 450 29.62 21.35 12.51
C GLY A 450 30.70 21.98 13.39
N VAL A 451 30.66 21.72 14.69
CA VAL A 451 31.68 22.20 15.66
C VAL A 451 33.10 21.72 15.34
N SER A 452 33.22 20.67 14.53
CA SER A 452 34.48 20.16 13.97
C SER A 452 34.96 20.93 12.73
N GLY A 453 34.22 21.96 12.30
CA GLY A 453 34.55 22.83 11.17
C GLY A 453 33.99 22.31 9.82
N THR A 454 33.29 21.18 9.77
CA THR A 454 32.65 20.74 8.55
C THR A 454 31.30 21.46 8.35
N ASN A 455 31.16 22.18 7.25
CA ASN A 455 30.02 23.02 6.93
C ASN A 455 29.24 22.46 5.73
N ALA A 456 27.92 22.58 5.76
CA ALA A 456 27.04 22.18 4.65
C ALA A 456 26.00 23.27 4.37
N HIS A 457 25.69 23.47 3.08
CA HIS A 457 24.61 24.33 2.62
C HIS A 457 23.85 23.65 1.47
N VAL A 458 22.51 23.67 1.54
CA VAL A 458 21.61 23.07 0.55
C VAL A 458 20.66 24.14 0.05
N VAL A 459 20.45 24.22 -1.27
CA VAL A 459 19.49 25.11 -1.91
C VAL A 459 18.29 24.33 -2.39
N ILE A 460 17.11 24.72 -1.94
CA ILE A 460 15.82 24.12 -2.33
C ILE A 460 14.96 25.13 -3.09
N GLU A 461 14.09 24.59 -3.94
CA GLU A 461 13.17 25.33 -4.79
C GLU A 461 11.77 24.74 -4.69
N GLN A 462 10.77 25.56 -4.89
CA GLN A 462 9.37 25.14 -5.02
C GLN A 462 9.23 24.05 -6.08
N ALA A 463 8.41 23.03 -5.78
CA ALA A 463 8.09 21.98 -6.73
C ALA A 463 7.49 22.55 -8.02
N PRO A 464 7.75 21.96 -9.18
CA PRO A 464 7.06 22.30 -10.42
C PRO A 464 5.55 22.16 -10.25
N ASP A 465 4.80 23.04 -10.89
CA ASP A 465 3.34 22.91 -10.92
C ASP A 465 2.97 21.59 -11.65
N PRO A 466 2.23 20.68 -11.01
CA PRO A 466 1.83 19.42 -11.64
C PRO A 466 1.05 19.63 -12.95
N MET A 467 0.27 20.70 -13.05
CA MET A 467 -0.48 21.04 -14.28
C MET A 467 0.39 21.53 -15.42
N ALA A 468 1.48 22.25 -15.11
CA ALA A 468 2.42 22.71 -16.15
C ALA A 468 3.30 21.55 -16.68
N ALA A 469 3.56 20.54 -15.88
CA ALA A 469 4.38 19.39 -16.25
C ALA A 469 3.62 18.33 -17.08
N ALA A 470 2.32 18.17 -16.89
CA ALA A 470 1.52 17.11 -17.50
C ALA A 470 0.75 17.54 -18.77
N GLY A 471 0.62 18.84 -19.05
CA GLY A 471 -0.09 19.35 -20.26
C GLY A 471 -1.58 19.03 -20.37
N THR A 472 -2.11 18.19 -19.51
CA THR A 472 -3.52 17.79 -19.41
C THR A 472 -3.87 17.50 -17.94
N GLU A 473 -5.05 17.92 -17.51
CA GLU A 473 -5.59 17.43 -16.23
C GLU A 473 -5.61 15.90 -16.25
N PRO A 474 -5.11 15.23 -15.19
CA PRO A 474 -5.29 13.80 -15.08
C PRO A 474 -6.79 13.51 -15.13
N GLN A 475 -7.25 12.85 -16.20
CA GLN A 475 -8.62 12.40 -16.28
C GLN A 475 -8.85 11.42 -15.12
N ARG A 476 -9.61 11.85 -14.13
CA ARG A 476 -10.12 10.93 -13.12
C ARG A 476 -10.93 9.88 -13.84
N GLY A 477 -10.53 8.63 -13.72
CA GLY A 477 -11.35 7.50 -14.17
C GLY A 477 -12.72 7.53 -13.47
N PRO A 478 -13.71 6.76 -13.95
CA PRO A 478 -14.99 6.65 -13.29
C PRO A 478 -14.78 6.19 -11.83
N VAL A 479 -15.50 6.84 -10.91
CA VAL A 479 -15.46 6.44 -9.48
C VAL A 479 -16.06 5.04 -9.38
N PRO A 480 -15.37 4.05 -8.78
CA PRO A 480 -15.91 2.71 -8.63
C PRO A 480 -17.15 2.73 -7.72
N ALA A 481 -18.17 1.94 -8.06
CA ALA A 481 -19.40 1.83 -7.28
C ALA A 481 -19.14 1.21 -5.89
N VAL A 482 -18.14 0.35 -5.78
CA VAL A 482 -17.66 -0.26 -4.54
C VAL A 482 -16.18 0.03 -4.36
N SER A 483 -15.81 0.56 -3.19
CA SER A 483 -14.42 0.75 -2.79
C SER A 483 -13.98 -0.37 -1.85
N THR A 484 -12.88 -1.06 -2.15
CA THR A 484 -12.28 -2.07 -1.28
C THR A 484 -11.14 -1.46 -0.46
N LEU A 485 -11.27 -1.46 0.85
CA LEU A 485 -10.24 -1.05 1.80
C LEU A 485 -9.48 -2.30 2.26
N VAL A 486 -8.20 -2.39 1.95
CA VAL A 486 -7.34 -3.48 2.44
C VAL A 486 -6.59 -3.02 3.69
N VAL A 487 -6.77 -3.73 4.79
CA VAL A 487 -6.17 -3.41 6.10
C VAL A 487 -5.15 -4.47 6.45
N PHE A 488 -3.88 -4.10 6.46
CA PHE A 488 -2.76 -5.01 6.74
C PHE A 488 -2.32 -4.99 8.21
N GLY A 489 -1.74 -6.11 8.65
CA GLY A 489 -1.07 -6.25 9.94
C GLY A 489 -0.26 -7.54 10.01
N LYS A 490 0.70 -7.65 10.94
CA LYS A 490 1.46 -8.88 11.15
C LYS A 490 0.65 -10.00 11.79
N THR A 491 -0.33 -9.62 12.59
CA THR A 491 -1.23 -10.53 13.31
C THR A 491 -2.67 -10.06 13.18
N ALA A 492 -3.63 -10.92 13.42
CA ALA A 492 -5.05 -10.55 13.39
C ALA A 492 -5.39 -9.42 14.39
N PRO A 493 -4.86 -9.36 15.62
CA PRO A 493 -5.04 -8.22 16.51
C PRO A 493 -4.49 -6.90 15.95
N ARG A 494 -3.37 -6.93 15.20
CA ARG A 494 -2.84 -5.73 14.53
C ARG A 494 -3.73 -5.25 13.40
N VAL A 495 -4.30 -6.16 12.62
CA VAL A 495 -5.31 -5.80 11.60
C VAL A 495 -6.52 -5.15 12.26
N ALA A 496 -7.01 -5.71 13.38
CA ALA A 496 -8.12 -5.17 14.15
C ALA A 496 -7.83 -3.76 14.68
N ALA A 497 -6.63 -3.54 15.25
CA ALA A 497 -6.22 -2.23 15.74
C ALA A 497 -6.14 -1.18 14.62
N THR A 498 -5.53 -1.54 13.48
CA THR A 498 -5.45 -0.65 12.31
C THR A 498 -6.85 -0.33 11.77
N ALA A 499 -7.75 -1.31 11.71
CA ALA A 499 -9.14 -1.10 11.29
C ALA A 499 -9.87 -0.12 12.20
N SER A 500 -9.68 -0.21 13.53
CA SER A 500 -10.27 0.73 14.50
C SER A 500 -9.79 2.16 14.26
N VAL A 501 -8.46 2.37 14.17
CA VAL A 501 -7.87 3.70 13.92
C VAL A 501 -8.35 4.29 12.59
N LEU A 502 -8.44 3.46 11.55
CA LEU A 502 -8.93 3.90 10.24
C LEU A 502 -10.42 4.28 10.27
N ALA A 503 -11.23 3.54 11.03
CA ALA A 503 -12.65 3.87 11.22
C ALA A 503 -12.81 5.22 11.92
N ASP A 504 -12.06 5.46 12.99
CA ASP A 504 -12.10 6.73 13.74
C ASP A 504 -11.61 7.90 12.87
N TRP A 505 -10.57 7.68 12.06
CA TRP A 505 -10.09 8.69 11.12
C TRP A 505 -11.13 9.03 10.05
N LEU A 506 -11.81 8.02 9.46
CA LEU A 506 -12.88 8.23 8.48
C LEU A 506 -14.11 8.94 9.05
N ASP A 507 -14.40 8.73 10.33
CA ASP A 507 -15.49 9.41 11.06
C ASP A 507 -15.10 10.83 11.53
N GLY A 508 -13.80 11.15 11.56
CA GLY A 508 -13.24 12.37 12.08
C GLY A 508 -12.45 13.17 11.03
N PRO A 509 -11.11 13.26 11.15
CA PRO A 509 -10.27 14.09 10.28
C PRO A 509 -10.39 13.76 8.79
N GLY A 510 -10.57 12.49 8.45
CA GLY A 510 -10.69 11.99 7.08
C GLY A 510 -12.09 12.12 6.47
N ALA A 511 -13.06 12.73 7.17
CA ALA A 511 -14.46 12.76 6.74
C ALA A 511 -14.69 13.48 5.37
N ALA A 512 -13.81 14.38 4.98
CA ALA A 512 -13.88 15.08 3.69
C ALA A 512 -13.16 14.36 2.54
N VAL A 513 -12.32 13.35 2.83
CA VAL A 513 -11.53 12.65 1.81
C VAL A 513 -12.40 11.66 1.04
N PRO A 514 -12.40 11.63 -0.31
CA PRO A 514 -13.16 10.65 -1.09
C PRO A 514 -12.77 9.21 -0.72
N LEU A 515 -13.75 8.33 -0.55
CA LEU A 515 -13.50 6.93 -0.14
C LEU A 515 -12.63 6.17 -1.16
N ALA A 516 -12.81 6.47 -2.44
CA ALA A 516 -11.99 5.87 -3.51
C ALA A 516 -10.50 6.24 -3.39
N ASP A 517 -10.17 7.47 -2.95
CA ASP A 517 -8.79 7.91 -2.75
C ASP A 517 -8.17 7.19 -1.53
N VAL A 518 -8.96 6.98 -0.48
CA VAL A 518 -8.55 6.19 0.69
C VAL A 518 -8.27 4.74 0.28
N ALA A 519 -9.19 4.11 -0.45
CA ALA A 519 -9.03 2.76 -0.95
C ALA A 519 -7.79 2.65 -1.85
N HIS A 520 -7.59 3.58 -2.77
CA HIS A 520 -6.42 3.63 -3.64
C HIS A 520 -5.11 3.68 -2.82
N THR A 521 -5.06 4.56 -1.83
CA THR A 521 -3.88 4.71 -0.95
C THR A 521 -3.58 3.41 -0.20
N LEU A 522 -4.59 2.79 0.42
CA LEU A 522 -4.41 1.54 1.17
C LEU A 522 -3.95 0.39 0.27
N ASN A 523 -4.47 0.29 -0.95
CA ASN A 523 -4.22 -0.82 -1.85
C ASN A 523 -2.88 -0.71 -2.60
N HIS A 524 -2.43 0.53 -2.89
CA HIS A 524 -1.27 0.77 -3.77
C HIS A 524 -0.09 1.46 -3.07
N HIS A 525 -0.32 2.20 -1.97
CA HIS A 525 0.68 3.03 -1.32
C HIS A 525 0.97 2.64 0.14
N ARG A 526 0.56 1.43 0.55
CA ARG A 526 0.87 0.89 1.88
C ARG A 526 1.62 -0.43 1.77
N ALA A 527 2.47 -0.68 2.75
CA ALA A 527 3.24 -1.92 2.82
C ALA A 527 2.32 -3.13 3.05
N ARG A 528 2.54 -4.18 2.29
CA ARG A 528 1.85 -5.45 2.48
C ARG A 528 2.47 -6.19 3.68
N GLN A 529 1.61 -6.63 4.59
CA GLN A 529 1.97 -7.43 5.75
C GLN A 529 1.45 -8.86 5.58
N THR A 530 1.87 -9.75 6.49
CA THR A 530 1.53 -11.19 6.42
C THR A 530 0.06 -11.50 6.63
N ARG A 531 -0.68 -10.63 7.31
CA ARG A 531 -2.12 -10.75 7.53
C ARG A 531 -2.82 -9.52 7.00
N PHE A 532 -4.02 -9.71 6.49
CA PHE A 532 -4.87 -8.61 6.10
C PHE A 532 -6.34 -9.00 6.15
N GLY A 533 -7.20 -8.02 6.35
CA GLY A 533 -8.63 -8.11 6.17
C GLY A 533 -9.07 -7.08 5.14
N THR A 534 -10.25 -7.24 4.58
CA THR A 534 -10.80 -6.29 3.62
C THR A 534 -12.17 -5.81 4.01
N VAL A 535 -12.49 -4.58 3.64
CA VAL A 535 -13.82 -4.00 3.76
C VAL A 535 -14.21 -3.43 2.40
N ALA A 536 -15.16 -4.07 1.74
CA ALA A 536 -15.83 -3.54 0.55
C ALA A 536 -17.00 -2.65 0.99
N ALA A 537 -17.13 -1.47 0.39
CA ALA A 537 -18.17 -0.52 0.78
C ALA A 537 -18.63 0.33 -0.41
N VAL A 538 -19.94 0.62 -0.48
CA VAL A 538 -20.52 1.52 -1.49
C VAL A 538 -20.42 2.99 -1.06
N ASP A 539 -20.32 3.23 0.25
CA ASP A 539 -20.20 4.56 0.81
C ASP A 539 -19.36 4.57 2.10
N ARG A 540 -19.06 5.76 2.59
CA ARG A 540 -18.28 5.99 3.81
C ARG A 540 -18.93 5.36 5.05
N ARG A 541 -20.23 5.48 5.21
CA ARG A 541 -20.96 4.96 6.37
C ARG A 541 -20.78 3.45 6.47
N GLN A 542 -20.93 2.76 5.35
CA GLN A 542 -20.71 1.32 5.28
C GLN A 542 -19.24 0.95 5.53
N ALA A 543 -18.29 1.73 5.00
CA ALA A 543 -16.86 1.54 5.26
C ALA A 543 -16.54 1.61 6.76
N VAL A 544 -17.04 2.62 7.47
CA VAL A 544 -16.84 2.78 8.93
C VAL A 544 -17.48 1.62 9.70
N ILE A 545 -18.71 1.22 9.35
CA ILE A 545 -19.38 0.07 9.98
C ILE A 545 -18.57 -1.20 9.75
N GLY A 546 -18.12 -1.44 8.52
CA GLY A 546 -17.31 -2.61 8.17
C GLY A 546 -15.95 -2.64 8.89
N LEU A 547 -15.25 -1.50 8.96
CA LEU A 547 -13.99 -1.39 9.67
C LEU A 547 -14.15 -1.64 11.18
N ARG A 548 -15.22 -1.13 11.79
CA ARG A 548 -15.54 -1.41 13.20
C ARG A 548 -15.90 -2.88 13.43
N ALA A 549 -16.62 -3.50 12.51
CA ALA A 549 -16.90 -4.93 12.57
C ALA A 549 -15.62 -5.76 12.44
N LEU A 550 -14.73 -5.42 11.50
CA LEU A 550 -13.40 -6.04 11.34
C LEU A 550 -12.57 -5.89 12.62
N ALA A 551 -12.57 -4.70 13.23
CA ALA A 551 -11.87 -4.43 14.49
C ALA A 551 -12.41 -5.26 15.65
N ALA A 552 -13.73 -5.51 15.70
CA ALA A 552 -14.39 -6.31 16.73
C ALA A 552 -14.39 -7.83 16.45
N GLY A 553 -13.84 -8.27 15.30
CA GLY A 553 -13.89 -9.67 14.87
C GLY A 553 -15.31 -10.15 14.55
N GLN A 554 -16.19 -9.25 14.13
CA GLN A 554 -17.60 -9.52 13.82
C GLN A 554 -17.83 -9.63 12.31
N SER A 555 -18.77 -10.49 11.90
CA SER A 555 -19.23 -10.55 10.52
C SER A 555 -20.14 -9.38 10.19
N ALA A 556 -19.91 -8.75 9.03
CA ALA A 556 -20.77 -7.72 8.46
C ALA A 556 -20.71 -7.78 6.93
N PRO A 557 -21.71 -7.26 6.20
CA PRO A 557 -21.67 -7.17 4.74
C PRO A 557 -20.42 -6.40 4.28
N GLY A 558 -19.73 -6.94 3.27
CA GLY A 558 -18.50 -6.35 2.75
C GLY A 558 -17.22 -6.69 3.51
N VAL A 559 -17.32 -7.33 4.67
CA VAL A 559 -16.16 -7.61 5.54
C VAL A 559 -15.62 -9.01 5.32
N VAL A 560 -14.29 -9.10 5.07
CA VAL A 560 -13.55 -10.35 5.03
C VAL A 560 -12.46 -10.30 6.10
N ALA A 561 -12.58 -11.16 7.10
CA ALA A 561 -11.63 -11.23 8.22
C ALA A 561 -10.30 -11.87 7.79
N PRO A 562 -9.18 -11.55 8.49
CA PRO A 562 -7.91 -12.24 8.28
C PRO A 562 -8.05 -13.74 8.52
N ARG A 563 -7.51 -14.55 7.61
CA ARG A 563 -7.52 -15.99 7.72
C ARG A 563 -6.18 -16.53 8.24
N GLU A 564 -6.24 -17.61 9.02
CA GLU A 564 -5.07 -18.40 9.40
C GLU A 564 -4.90 -19.60 8.46
N GLY A 565 -3.66 -19.92 8.14
CA GLY A 565 -3.30 -21.04 7.24
C GLY A 565 -3.29 -20.63 5.75
N SER A 566 -2.65 -21.47 4.94
CA SER A 566 -2.66 -21.38 3.47
C SER A 566 -3.72 -22.34 2.92
N ILE A 567 -4.44 -21.93 1.89
CA ILE A 567 -5.26 -22.82 1.06
C ILE A 567 -4.37 -23.33 -0.08
N GLY A 568 -4.54 -24.61 -0.44
CA GLY A 568 -3.85 -25.21 -1.58
C GLY A 568 -4.24 -24.54 -2.91
N GLY A 569 -3.48 -24.80 -3.95
CA GLY A 569 -3.75 -24.27 -5.29
C GLY A 569 -4.94 -24.93 -5.98
N GLY A 570 -5.29 -24.44 -7.17
CA GLY A 570 -6.34 -24.95 -8.02
C GLY A 570 -7.73 -24.39 -7.72
N THR A 571 -8.36 -23.81 -8.76
CA THR A 571 -9.69 -23.18 -8.69
C THR A 571 -10.67 -23.91 -9.60
N VAL A 572 -11.82 -24.28 -9.05
CA VAL A 572 -12.93 -24.91 -9.78
C VAL A 572 -14.10 -23.92 -9.87
N PHE A 573 -14.57 -23.63 -11.08
CA PHE A 573 -15.85 -22.96 -11.25
C PHE A 573 -16.97 -23.99 -11.32
N VAL A 574 -17.98 -23.82 -10.48
CA VAL A 574 -19.13 -24.72 -10.37
C VAL A 574 -20.37 -24.00 -10.87
N TYR A 575 -21.02 -24.54 -11.86
CA TYR A 575 -22.24 -23.99 -12.49
C TYR A 575 -23.48 -24.71 -12.00
N SER A 576 -24.36 -23.98 -11.31
CA SER A 576 -25.60 -24.56 -10.77
C SER A 576 -26.68 -24.77 -11.85
N GLY A 577 -27.65 -25.60 -11.52
CA GLY A 577 -28.85 -25.74 -12.29
C GLY A 577 -29.89 -24.64 -12.00
N ARG A 578 -31.17 -24.95 -12.22
CA ARG A 578 -32.31 -24.08 -11.92
C ARG A 578 -32.49 -23.88 -10.41
N GLY A 579 -32.94 -22.69 -10.00
CA GLY A 579 -33.28 -22.35 -8.60
C GLY A 579 -32.57 -21.09 -8.09
N SER A 580 -31.49 -20.68 -8.74
CA SER A 580 -30.72 -19.49 -8.34
C SER A 580 -31.31 -18.16 -8.85
N GLN A 581 -32.29 -18.20 -9.76
CA GLN A 581 -32.92 -17.01 -10.33
C GLN A 581 -33.79 -16.24 -9.31
N TRP A 582 -33.79 -14.92 -9.47
CA TRP A 582 -34.66 -14.01 -8.73
C TRP A 582 -34.81 -12.67 -9.49
N ALA A 583 -35.89 -11.93 -9.17
CA ALA A 583 -36.20 -10.66 -9.84
C ALA A 583 -35.15 -9.59 -9.47
N GLY A 584 -34.50 -9.06 -10.49
CA GLY A 584 -33.45 -8.02 -10.27
C GLY A 584 -32.01 -8.53 -10.17
N MET A 585 -31.76 -9.85 -10.26
CA MET A 585 -30.41 -10.42 -10.27
C MET A 585 -29.53 -9.77 -11.35
N GLY A 586 -28.31 -9.37 -10.96
CA GLY A 586 -27.34 -8.77 -11.89
C GLY A 586 -27.63 -7.32 -12.29
N ARG A 587 -28.72 -6.69 -11.80
CA ARG A 587 -29.09 -5.33 -12.19
C ARG A 587 -28.05 -4.30 -11.80
N GLN A 588 -27.49 -4.42 -10.60
CA GLN A 588 -26.44 -3.53 -10.13
C GLN A 588 -25.13 -3.78 -10.88
N LEU A 589 -24.77 -5.06 -11.12
CA LEU A 589 -23.60 -5.39 -11.93
C LEU A 589 -23.68 -4.84 -13.35
N LEU A 590 -24.86 -4.84 -13.96
CA LEU A 590 -25.05 -4.27 -15.30
C LEU A 590 -24.76 -2.76 -15.35
N ALA A 591 -24.99 -2.05 -14.24
CA ALA A 591 -24.70 -0.63 -14.12
C ALA A 591 -23.25 -0.34 -13.69
N ASP A 592 -22.71 -1.16 -12.80
CA ASP A 592 -21.49 -0.87 -12.06
C ASP A 592 -20.23 -1.54 -12.65
N GLU A 593 -20.41 -2.69 -13.36
CA GLU A 593 -19.30 -3.53 -13.81
C GLU A 593 -19.23 -3.59 -15.36
N PRO A 594 -18.31 -2.83 -15.97
CA PRO A 594 -18.19 -2.77 -17.44
C PRO A 594 -17.96 -4.13 -18.10
N ALA A 595 -17.23 -5.05 -17.46
CA ALA A 595 -16.98 -6.38 -17.98
C ALA A 595 -18.24 -7.25 -18.03
N PHE A 596 -19.09 -7.15 -17.01
CA PHE A 596 -20.39 -7.81 -16.97
C PHE A 596 -21.34 -7.24 -18.03
N ALA A 597 -21.43 -5.92 -18.12
CA ALA A 597 -22.25 -5.23 -19.11
C ALA A 597 -21.84 -5.57 -20.55
N ALA A 598 -20.54 -5.64 -20.83
CA ALA A 598 -19.99 -6.02 -22.13
C ALA A 598 -20.35 -7.48 -22.48
N ALA A 599 -20.20 -8.41 -21.52
CA ALA A 599 -20.55 -9.81 -21.72
C ALA A 599 -22.06 -10.01 -22.02
N ILE A 600 -22.93 -9.29 -21.29
CA ILE A 600 -24.38 -9.29 -21.60
C ILE A 600 -24.64 -8.75 -23.01
N ALA A 601 -23.99 -7.66 -23.42
CA ALA A 601 -24.18 -7.08 -24.75
C ALA A 601 -23.67 -8.01 -25.87
N GLU A 602 -22.61 -8.77 -25.64
CA GLU A 602 -22.09 -9.75 -26.60
C GLU A 602 -23.05 -10.94 -26.77
N LEU A 603 -23.70 -11.39 -25.70
CA LEU A 603 -24.67 -12.50 -25.73
C LEU A 603 -26.03 -12.10 -26.30
N GLU A 604 -26.37 -10.82 -26.27
CA GLU A 604 -27.71 -10.31 -26.58
C GLU A 604 -28.28 -10.74 -27.96
N PRO A 605 -27.53 -10.67 -29.08
CA PRO A 605 -28.02 -11.09 -30.40
C PRO A 605 -28.46 -12.55 -30.42
N GLU A 606 -27.70 -13.44 -29.79
CA GLU A 606 -28.01 -14.87 -29.73
C GLU A 606 -29.19 -15.13 -28.79
N PHE A 607 -29.31 -14.38 -27.69
CA PHE A 607 -30.45 -14.45 -26.79
C PHE A 607 -31.75 -14.13 -27.48
N VAL A 608 -31.79 -13.06 -28.26
CA VAL A 608 -32.96 -12.67 -29.03
C VAL A 608 -33.28 -13.73 -30.10
N ALA A 609 -32.26 -14.26 -30.77
CA ALA A 609 -32.42 -15.28 -31.80
C ALA A 609 -32.95 -16.63 -31.25
N GLN A 610 -32.46 -17.10 -30.11
CA GLN A 610 -32.80 -18.39 -29.54
C GLN A 610 -33.99 -18.35 -28.57
N GLY A 611 -34.15 -17.28 -27.81
CA GLY A 611 -35.13 -17.15 -26.73
C GLY A 611 -36.30 -16.22 -27.04
N GLY A 612 -36.19 -15.38 -28.07
CA GLY A 612 -37.22 -14.40 -28.42
C GLY A 612 -37.39 -13.27 -27.40
N PHE A 613 -36.44 -13.08 -26.48
CA PHE A 613 -36.46 -11.99 -25.48
C PHE A 613 -35.06 -11.41 -25.27
N SER A 614 -35.00 -10.19 -24.73
CA SER A 614 -33.76 -9.50 -24.38
C SER A 614 -33.35 -9.81 -22.93
N LEU A 615 -32.17 -10.43 -22.73
CA LEU A 615 -31.63 -10.68 -21.39
C LEU A 615 -31.30 -9.36 -20.72
N ARG A 616 -30.72 -8.41 -21.48
CA ARG A 616 -30.38 -7.08 -20.99
C ARG A 616 -31.61 -6.34 -20.45
N ASP A 617 -32.75 -6.39 -21.17
CA ASP A 617 -33.97 -5.71 -20.75
C ASP A 617 -34.60 -6.34 -19.52
N VAL A 618 -34.47 -7.67 -19.37
CA VAL A 618 -34.91 -8.40 -18.17
C VAL A 618 -34.09 -7.96 -16.96
N ILE A 619 -32.76 -7.95 -17.06
CA ILE A 619 -31.86 -7.57 -15.99
C ILE A 619 -32.03 -6.08 -15.64
N ALA A 620 -31.99 -5.19 -16.63
CA ALA A 620 -32.10 -3.74 -16.43
C ALA A 620 -33.46 -3.36 -15.83
N GLY A 621 -34.54 -4.01 -16.28
CA GLY A 621 -35.88 -3.79 -15.79
C GLY A 621 -36.18 -4.46 -14.43
N GLY A 622 -35.26 -5.28 -13.90
CA GLY A 622 -35.49 -6.06 -12.68
C GLY A 622 -36.68 -7.03 -12.80
N LYS A 623 -36.96 -7.55 -14.01
CA LYS A 623 -38.09 -8.40 -14.28
C LYS A 623 -37.84 -9.83 -13.84
N GLU A 624 -38.89 -10.53 -13.48
CA GLU A 624 -38.85 -11.97 -13.21
C GLU A 624 -38.79 -12.78 -14.53
N LEU A 625 -37.97 -13.81 -14.56
CA LEU A 625 -37.94 -14.80 -15.64
C LEU A 625 -39.10 -15.76 -15.43
N VAL A 626 -39.94 -15.96 -16.45
CA VAL A 626 -41.16 -16.75 -16.37
C VAL A 626 -41.11 -17.95 -17.33
N GLY A 627 -41.50 -19.12 -16.83
CA GLY A 627 -41.48 -20.34 -17.60
C GLY A 627 -40.10 -20.97 -17.75
N ILE A 628 -40.10 -22.26 -18.12
CA ILE A 628 -38.86 -23.05 -18.14
C ILE A 628 -37.83 -22.51 -19.15
N GLU A 629 -38.29 -22.02 -20.32
CA GLU A 629 -37.39 -21.53 -21.37
C GLU A 629 -36.64 -20.25 -20.97
N GLN A 630 -37.41 -19.23 -20.49
CA GLN A 630 -36.77 -17.99 -20.04
C GLN A 630 -35.85 -18.19 -18.85
N ILE A 631 -36.23 -19.02 -17.87
CA ILE A 631 -35.43 -19.29 -16.68
C ILE A 631 -34.13 -19.98 -17.06
N GLN A 632 -34.15 -21.03 -17.87
CA GLN A 632 -32.93 -21.75 -18.22
C GLN A 632 -32.02 -20.92 -19.10
N LEU A 633 -32.51 -20.21 -20.11
CA LEU A 633 -31.72 -19.32 -20.93
C LEU A 633 -31.13 -18.14 -20.10
N GLY A 634 -31.99 -17.53 -19.27
CA GLY A 634 -31.50 -16.42 -18.42
C GLY A 634 -30.39 -16.82 -17.44
N LEU A 635 -30.49 -18.01 -16.84
CA LEU A 635 -29.47 -18.53 -15.93
C LEU A 635 -28.15 -18.80 -16.64
N ILE A 636 -28.17 -19.39 -17.85
CA ILE A 636 -26.91 -19.63 -18.55
C ILE A 636 -26.25 -18.31 -18.99
N GLY A 637 -27.03 -17.33 -19.42
CA GLY A 637 -26.52 -16.01 -19.76
C GLY A 637 -25.91 -15.31 -18.56
N MET A 638 -26.59 -15.39 -17.42
CA MET A 638 -26.02 -14.88 -16.15
C MET A 638 -24.70 -15.58 -15.79
N GLN A 639 -24.64 -16.90 -15.89
CA GLN A 639 -23.44 -17.68 -15.58
C GLN A 639 -22.26 -17.32 -16.50
N LEU A 640 -22.49 -17.11 -17.78
CA LEU A 640 -21.47 -16.70 -18.74
C LEU A 640 -20.98 -15.26 -18.44
N ALA A 641 -21.90 -14.34 -18.17
CA ALA A 641 -21.54 -12.96 -17.83
C ALA A 641 -20.79 -12.86 -16.48
N LEU A 642 -21.21 -13.61 -15.46
CA LEU A 642 -20.50 -13.69 -14.18
C LEU A 642 -19.11 -14.32 -14.35
N THR A 643 -18.95 -15.31 -15.23
CA THR A 643 -17.63 -15.88 -15.56
C THR A 643 -16.71 -14.83 -16.19
N ALA A 644 -17.24 -14.02 -17.12
CA ALA A 644 -16.48 -12.92 -17.72
C ALA A 644 -16.06 -11.89 -16.67
N LEU A 645 -16.95 -11.60 -15.72
CA LEU A 645 -16.66 -10.70 -14.61
C LEU A 645 -15.52 -11.25 -13.71
N TRP A 646 -15.58 -12.50 -13.27
CA TRP A 646 -14.51 -13.13 -12.50
C TRP A 646 -13.17 -13.08 -13.26
N ARG A 647 -13.18 -13.41 -14.55
CA ARG A 647 -11.97 -13.39 -15.40
C ARG A 647 -11.40 -11.99 -15.58
N SER A 648 -12.22 -10.95 -15.62
CA SER A 648 -11.76 -9.56 -15.73
C SER A 648 -10.95 -9.10 -14.50
N TYR A 649 -11.17 -9.73 -13.37
CA TYR A 649 -10.39 -9.54 -12.13
C TYR A 649 -9.23 -10.56 -11.96
N GLY A 650 -8.91 -11.33 -13.02
CA GLY A 650 -7.80 -12.25 -13.02
C GLY A 650 -8.07 -13.61 -12.36
N VAL A 651 -9.31 -13.89 -11.94
CA VAL A 651 -9.70 -15.19 -11.37
C VAL A 651 -10.16 -16.10 -12.50
N THR A 652 -9.39 -17.15 -12.78
CA THR A 652 -9.65 -18.13 -13.85
C THR A 652 -9.75 -19.54 -13.28
N PRO A 653 -10.61 -20.41 -13.84
CA PRO A 653 -10.72 -21.78 -13.39
C PRO A 653 -9.62 -22.67 -13.97
N ASP A 654 -9.07 -23.56 -13.14
CA ASP A 654 -8.22 -24.68 -13.55
C ASP A 654 -9.06 -25.88 -14.00
N ALA A 655 -10.30 -26.00 -13.48
CA ALA A 655 -11.29 -26.98 -13.91
C ALA A 655 -12.71 -26.40 -13.78
N VAL A 656 -13.68 -26.99 -14.49
CA VAL A 656 -15.07 -26.60 -14.38
C VAL A 656 -15.96 -27.81 -14.12
N ILE A 657 -17.03 -27.61 -13.32
CA ILE A 657 -18.07 -28.60 -13.04
C ILE A 657 -19.44 -27.99 -13.34
N GLY A 658 -20.30 -28.75 -14.04
CA GLY A 658 -21.65 -28.33 -14.24
C GLY A 658 -22.64 -29.26 -13.54
N HIS A 659 -23.61 -28.70 -12.83
CA HIS A 659 -24.71 -29.42 -12.22
C HIS A 659 -25.93 -29.43 -13.15
N SER A 660 -26.28 -30.59 -13.71
CA SER A 660 -27.42 -30.71 -14.66
C SER A 660 -27.28 -29.75 -15.85
N MET A 661 -28.22 -28.82 -16.05
CA MET A 661 -28.16 -27.81 -17.10
C MET A 661 -26.91 -26.88 -16.97
N GLY A 662 -26.35 -26.73 -15.81
CA GLY A 662 -25.11 -25.94 -15.61
C GLY A 662 -23.92 -26.53 -16.35
N GLU A 663 -23.97 -27.80 -16.76
CA GLU A 663 -22.93 -28.42 -17.59
C GLU A 663 -22.83 -27.78 -18.99
N VAL A 664 -23.88 -27.12 -19.47
CA VAL A 664 -23.86 -26.36 -20.73
C VAL A 664 -22.95 -25.10 -20.55
N ALA A 665 -23.12 -24.37 -19.45
CA ALA A 665 -22.25 -23.22 -19.15
C ALA A 665 -20.79 -23.69 -18.96
N ALA A 666 -20.57 -24.79 -18.26
CA ALA A 666 -19.25 -25.39 -18.09
C ALA A 666 -18.60 -25.71 -19.44
N ALA A 667 -19.36 -26.32 -20.38
CA ALA A 667 -18.86 -26.65 -21.71
C ALA A 667 -18.51 -25.40 -22.56
N VAL A 668 -19.31 -24.33 -22.45
CA VAL A 668 -19.00 -23.06 -23.11
C VAL A 668 -17.73 -22.42 -22.53
N VAL A 669 -17.63 -22.35 -21.21
CA VAL A 669 -16.49 -21.73 -20.51
C VAL A 669 -15.18 -22.48 -20.75
N ALA A 670 -15.27 -23.79 -20.89
CA ALA A 670 -14.14 -24.64 -21.23
C ALA A 670 -13.78 -24.63 -22.73
N GLY A 671 -14.56 -23.96 -23.58
CA GLY A 671 -14.32 -23.87 -25.01
C GLY A 671 -14.78 -25.09 -25.82
N ALA A 672 -15.52 -26.02 -25.20
CA ALA A 672 -16.10 -27.16 -25.91
C ALA A 672 -17.28 -26.75 -26.81
N LEU A 673 -18.03 -25.72 -26.43
CA LEU A 673 -19.06 -25.08 -27.18
C LEU A 673 -18.80 -23.57 -27.33
N THR A 674 -19.30 -22.99 -28.43
CA THR A 674 -19.46 -21.53 -28.51
C THR A 674 -20.65 -21.07 -27.65
N PRO A 675 -20.71 -19.78 -27.25
CA PRO A 675 -21.87 -19.23 -26.54
C PRO A 675 -23.20 -19.47 -27.30
N ALA A 676 -23.20 -19.26 -28.62
CA ALA A 676 -24.35 -19.53 -29.49
C ALA A 676 -24.81 -21.02 -29.45
N GLN A 677 -23.85 -21.95 -29.51
CA GLN A 677 -24.14 -23.38 -29.39
C GLN A 677 -24.69 -23.73 -28.00
N GLY A 678 -24.14 -23.17 -26.92
CA GLY A 678 -24.66 -23.38 -25.57
C GLY A 678 -26.08 -22.86 -25.38
N LEU A 679 -26.40 -21.67 -25.86
CA LEU A 679 -27.73 -21.09 -25.82
C LEU A 679 -28.72 -21.95 -26.66
N ARG A 680 -28.30 -22.44 -27.82
CA ARG A 680 -29.13 -23.36 -28.66
C ARG A 680 -29.42 -24.66 -27.93
N VAL A 681 -28.41 -25.31 -27.34
CA VAL A 681 -28.63 -26.54 -26.54
C VAL A 681 -29.66 -26.30 -25.44
N THR A 682 -29.52 -25.17 -24.74
CA THR A 682 -30.44 -24.79 -23.63
C THR A 682 -31.86 -24.51 -24.16
N ALA A 683 -32.01 -23.80 -25.27
CA ALA A 683 -33.30 -23.49 -25.90
C ALA A 683 -34.03 -24.78 -26.35
N VAL A 684 -33.34 -25.68 -27.06
CA VAL A 684 -33.88 -26.96 -27.51
C VAL A 684 -34.33 -27.80 -26.31
N ARG A 685 -33.48 -27.98 -25.32
CA ARG A 685 -33.77 -28.71 -24.08
C ARG A 685 -35.01 -28.16 -23.38
N SER A 686 -35.06 -26.84 -23.16
CA SER A 686 -36.15 -26.17 -22.42
C SER A 686 -37.48 -26.31 -23.15
N ARG A 687 -37.50 -26.11 -24.49
CA ARG A 687 -38.68 -26.22 -25.32
C ARG A 687 -39.23 -27.65 -25.37
N LEU A 688 -38.37 -28.65 -25.47
CA LEU A 688 -38.76 -30.06 -25.44
C LEU A 688 -39.34 -30.46 -24.08
N MET A 689 -38.86 -29.91 -22.99
CA MET A 689 -39.32 -30.17 -21.62
C MET A 689 -40.58 -29.39 -21.24
N ALA A 690 -40.87 -28.24 -21.86
CA ALA A 690 -42.00 -27.38 -21.51
C ALA A 690 -43.37 -28.07 -21.50
N PRO A 691 -43.71 -28.98 -22.45
CA PRO A 691 -45.01 -29.71 -22.45
C PRO A 691 -45.18 -30.63 -21.25
N LEU A 692 -44.11 -31.00 -20.53
CA LEU A 692 -44.16 -31.86 -19.34
C LEU A 692 -44.33 -31.05 -18.05
N SER A 693 -44.55 -29.74 -18.14
CA SER A 693 -44.75 -28.90 -16.96
C SER A 693 -45.95 -29.37 -16.14
N GLY A 694 -45.78 -29.53 -14.84
CA GLY A 694 -46.78 -30.04 -13.90
C GLY A 694 -46.94 -31.57 -13.86
N GLN A 695 -46.32 -32.32 -14.77
CA GLN A 695 -46.42 -33.78 -14.82
C GLN A 695 -45.36 -34.50 -13.97
N GLY A 696 -44.33 -33.82 -13.52
CA GLY A 696 -43.29 -34.35 -12.69
C GLY A 696 -42.77 -33.33 -11.68
N THR A 697 -42.16 -33.82 -10.63
CA THR A 697 -41.50 -32.98 -9.59
C THR A 697 -40.28 -33.70 -9.00
N MET A 698 -39.52 -32.97 -8.18
CA MET A 698 -38.35 -33.51 -7.45
C MET A 698 -38.47 -33.26 -5.96
N ALA A 699 -37.82 -34.09 -5.16
CA ALA A 699 -37.68 -33.88 -3.72
C ALA A 699 -36.24 -34.09 -3.24
N LEU A 700 -35.75 -33.19 -2.40
CA LEU A 700 -34.51 -33.35 -1.66
C LEU A 700 -34.78 -34.19 -0.41
N LEU A 701 -34.00 -35.23 -0.24
CA LEU A 701 -34.01 -36.13 0.94
C LEU A 701 -32.69 -36.07 1.67
N GLU A 702 -32.72 -36.00 2.99
CA GLU A 702 -31.54 -36.18 3.86
C GLU A 702 -31.25 -37.67 4.07
N LEU A 703 -30.99 -38.36 2.97
CA LEU A 703 -30.66 -39.76 2.88
C LEU A 703 -29.46 -39.94 1.95
N ASP A 704 -28.58 -40.91 2.26
CA ASP A 704 -27.54 -41.33 1.36
C ASP A 704 -28.11 -42.08 0.12
N ALA A 705 -27.26 -42.39 -0.82
CA ALA A 705 -27.69 -43.05 -2.07
C ALA A 705 -28.28 -44.45 -1.83
N GLU A 706 -27.68 -45.26 -0.95
CA GLU A 706 -28.10 -46.62 -0.67
C GLU A 706 -29.47 -46.64 0.02
N ALA A 707 -29.68 -45.81 1.01
CA ALA A 707 -30.99 -45.65 1.67
C ALA A 707 -32.06 -45.11 0.72
N THR A 708 -31.71 -44.20 -0.19
CA THR A 708 -32.60 -43.64 -1.19
C THR A 708 -33.00 -44.72 -2.23
N GLU A 709 -32.04 -45.47 -2.76
CA GLU A 709 -32.31 -46.57 -3.69
C GLU A 709 -33.22 -47.65 -3.07
N ALA A 710 -32.99 -48.01 -1.80
CA ALA A 710 -33.84 -48.89 -1.04
C ALA A 710 -35.26 -48.32 -0.86
N LEU A 711 -35.41 -47.01 -0.58
CA LEU A 711 -36.69 -46.34 -0.40
C LEU A 711 -37.54 -46.33 -1.70
N ILE A 712 -36.92 -46.16 -2.87
CA ILE A 712 -37.61 -46.07 -4.16
C ILE A 712 -37.72 -47.39 -4.91
N ALA A 713 -37.22 -48.53 -4.36
CA ALA A 713 -37.14 -49.83 -5.02
C ALA A 713 -38.53 -50.33 -5.54
N ASP A 714 -39.62 -50.02 -4.81
CA ASP A 714 -40.99 -50.40 -5.17
C ASP A 714 -41.67 -49.34 -6.06
N TYR A 715 -40.96 -48.28 -6.49
CA TYR A 715 -41.53 -47.14 -7.26
C TYR A 715 -40.82 -47.00 -8.62
N PRO A 716 -41.12 -47.81 -9.64
CA PRO A 716 -40.39 -47.81 -10.91
C PRO A 716 -40.49 -46.50 -11.71
N GLU A 717 -41.48 -45.63 -11.44
CA GLU A 717 -41.63 -44.32 -12.05
C GLU A 717 -40.81 -43.21 -11.32
N VAL A 718 -40.18 -43.54 -10.19
CA VAL A 718 -39.31 -42.64 -9.41
C VAL A 718 -37.87 -43.06 -9.61
N SER A 719 -36.99 -42.10 -9.80
CA SER A 719 -35.58 -42.33 -9.93
C SER A 719 -34.77 -41.47 -8.90
N LEU A 720 -33.60 -41.95 -8.49
CA LEU A 720 -32.61 -41.13 -7.88
C LEU A 720 -32.05 -40.20 -8.98
N GLY A 721 -32.48 -38.94 -8.95
CA GLY A 721 -32.14 -37.95 -9.98
C GLY A 721 -30.82 -37.24 -9.74
N ILE A 722 -30.45 -36.99 -8.46
CA ILE A 722 -29.20 -36.28 -8.13
C ILE A 722 -28.53 -36.91 -6.90
N TYR A 723 -27.25 -37.22 -7.01
CA TYR A 723 -26.33 -37.51 -5.93
C TYR A 723 -25.76 -36.17 -5.45
N ALA A 724 -26.45 -35.49 -4.52
CA ALA A 724 -26.15 -34.11 -4.14
C ALA A 724 -24.93 -33.99 -3.17
N SER A 725 -24.95 -34.77 -2.09
CA SER A 725 -23.84 -34.92 -1.14
C SER A 725 -23.81 -36.35 -0.58
N PRO A 726 -22.81 -36.77 0.19
CA PRO A 726 -22.79 -38.10 0.80
C PRO A 726 -24.02 -38.40 1.68
N ARG A 727 -24.73 -37.37 2.15
CA ARG A 727 -25.88 -37.49 3.04
C ARG A 727 -27.20 -36.97 2.44
N GLN A 728 -27.16 -36.50 1.21
CA GLN A 728 -28.30 -35.88 0.56
C GLN A 728 -28.43 -36.37 -0.89
N THR A 729 -29.63 -36.71 -1.25
CA THR A 729 -30.02 -37.11 -2.60
C THR A 729 -31.27 -36.35 -3.05
N VAL A 730 -31.51 -36.34 -4.33
CA VAL A 730 -32.77 -35.80 -4.89
C VAL A 730 -33.43 -36.87 -5.73
N ILE A 731 -34.71 -37.20 -5.44
CA ILE A 731 -35.54 -38.08 -6.21
C ILE A 731 -36.38 -37.30 -7.22
N SER A 732 -36.72 -37.94 -8.35
CA SER A 732 -37.41 -37.34 -9.47
C SER A 732 -38.52 -38.30 -9.95
N GLY A 733 -39.76 -37.82 -10.14
CA GLY A 733 -40.86 -38.65 -10.55
C GLY A 733 -42.23 -37.94 -10.55
N PRO A 734 -43.36 -38.72 -10.68
CA PRO A 734 -44.71 -38.18 -10.63
C PRO A 734 -45.02 -37.48 -9.30
N PRO A 735 -45.71 -36.32 -9.29
CA PRO A 735 -45.93 -35.53 -8.07
C PRO A 735 -46.53 -36.29 -6.91
N LEU A 736 -47.55 -37.15 -7.15
CA LEU A 736 -48.20 -37.91 -6.09
C LEU A 736 -47.26 -38.91 -5.41
N LEU A 737 -46.42 -39.60 -6.18
CA LEU A 737 -45.45 -40.56 -5.64
C LEU A 737 -44.30 -39.83 -4.86
N ILE A 738 -43.89 -38.69 -5.34
CA ILE A 738 -42.88 -37.86 -4.66
C ILE A 738 -43.43 -37.37 -3.32
N ASP A 739 -44.68 -36.90 -3.24
CA ASP A 739 -45.30 -36.45 -2.01
C ASP A 739 -45.45 -37.62 -0.99
N GLU A 740 -45.82 -38.80 -1.46
CA GLU A 740 -45.87 -40.01 -0.62
C GLU A 740 -44.48 -40.34 -0.01
N LEU A 741 -43.44 -40.26 -0.83
CA LEU A 741 -42.08 -40.55 -0.38
C LEU A 741 -41.57 -39.49 0.59
N ILE A 742 -41.89 -38.21 0.39
CA ILE A 742 -41.62 -37.14 1.33
C ILE A 742 -42.25 -37.45 2.69
N ASP A 743 -43.53 -37.86 2.70
CA ASP A 743 -44.27 -38.19 3.91
C ASP A 743 -43.68 -39.44 4.61
N LYS A 744 -43.26 -40.44 3.86
CA LYS A 744 -42.56 -41.61 4.42
C LYS A 744 -41.26 -41.24 5.13
N VAL A 745 -40.40 -40.40 4.54
CA VAL A 745 -39.15 -39.95 5.13
C VAL A 745 -39.43 -39.09 6.39
N ARG A 746 -40.43 -38.21 6.33
CA ARG A 746 -40.83 -37.38 7.46
C ARG A 746 -41.39 -38.20 8.64
N GLN A 747 -42.18 -39.25 8.38
CA GLN A 747 -42.67 -40.19 9.40
C GLN A 747 -41.52 -40.92 10.12
N GLN A 748 -40.37 -41.07 9.49
CA GLN A 748 -39.14 -41.62 10.07
C GLN A 748 -38.26 -40.58 10.73
N ASN A 749 -38.77 -39.33 10.97
CA ASN A 749 -38.05 -38.18 11.47
C ASN A 749 -36.91 -37.70 10.58
N GLY A 750 -36.89 -38.09 9.30
CA GLY A 750 -35.94 -37.61 8.31
C GLY A 750 -36.41 -36.28 7.69
N PHE A 751 -35.45 -35.48 7.20
CA PHE A 751 -35.76 -34.27 6.45
C PHE A 751 -36.04 -34.62 4.96
N ALA A 752 -37.15 -34.13 4.46
CA ALA A 752 -37.51 -34.20 3.05
C ALA A 752 -38.33 -32.98 2.63
N THR A 753 -38.03 -32.42 1.48
CA THR A 753 -38.75 -31.25 0.97
C THR A 753 -38.85 -31.27 -0.55
N ARG A 754 -39.98 -30.77 -1.06
CA ARG A 754 -40.20 -30.63 -2.52
C ARG A 754 -39.28 -29.54 -3.07
N VAL A 755 -38.63 -29.80 -4.19
CA VAL A 755 -37.88 -28.80 -4.95
C VAL A 755 -38.87 -28.01 -5.82
N ASN A 756 -38.76 -26.70 -5.83
CA ASN A 756 -39.64 -25.81 -6.61
C ASN A 756 -39.29 -25.86 -8.10
N ILE A 757 -39.70 -26.95 -8.76
CA ILE A 757 -39.59 -27.14 -10.22
C ILE A 757 -40.89 -27.76 -10.78
N GLU A 758 -41.14 -27.43 -12.04
CA GLU A 758 -42.41 -27.86 -12.72
C GLU A 758 -42.23 -29.09 -13.59
N VAL A 759 -41.00 -29.51 -13.84
CA VAL A 759 -40.64 -30.67 -14.66
C VAL A 759 -39.62 -31.52 -13.92
N ALA A 760 -39.75 -32.81 -14.01
CA ALA A 760 -38.84 -33.78 -13.39
C ALA A 760 -37.83 -34.32 -14.39
N PRO A 761 -36.64 -33.66 -14.56
CA PRO A 761 -35.55 -34.24 -15.35
C PRO A 761 -34.89 -35.40 -14.59
N HIS A 762 -33.98 -36.07 -15.25
CA HIS A 762 -33.17 -37.15 -14.69
C HIS A 762 -33.99 -38.39 -14.26
N ASN A 763 -35.01 -38.69 -15.02
CA ASN A 763 -35.86 -39.88 -14.84
C ASN A 763 -36.32 -40.50 -16.18
N PRO A 764 -36.98 -41.69 -16.22
CA PRO A 764 -37.45 -42.37 -17.43
C PRO A 764 -38.38 -41.54 -18.30
N ALA A 765 -39.16 -40.58 -17.78
CA ALA A 765 -40.03 -39.74 -18.60
C ALA A 765 -39.28 -38.94 -19.67
N MET A 766 -37.96 -38.71 -19.49
CA MET A 766 -37.10 -38.03 -20.45
C MET A 766 -36.77 -38.89 -21.68
N ASP A 767 -36.96 -40.20 -21.63
CA ASP A 767 -36.59 -41.11 -22.73
C ASP A 767 -37.38 -40.76 -24.00
N ALA A 768 -38.63 -40.30 -23.89
CA ALA A 768 -39.48 -39.88 -25.01
C ALA A 768 -38.94 -38.61 -25.72
N LEU A 769 -38.14 -37.77 -25.03
CA LEU A 769 -37.61 -36.52 -25.57
C LEU A 769 -36.24 -36.68 -26.24
N GLN A 770 -35.48 -37.72 -25.90
CA GLN A 770 -34.11 -37.93 -26.36
C GLN A 770 -33.98 -37.99 -27.90
N PRO A 771 -34.89 -38.72 -28.66
CA PRO A 771 -34.79 -38.75 -30.13
C PRO A 771 -34.95 -37.37 -30.78
N ALA A 772 -35.84 -36.53 -30.26
CA ALA A 772 -36.03 -35.17 -30.75
C ALA A 772 -34.79 -34.31 -30.44
N MET A 773 -34.22 -34.40 -29.22
CA MET A 773 -33.03 -33.69 -28.85
C MET A 773 -31.83 -34.03 -29.73
N ARG A 774 -31.61 -35.33 -30.02
CA ARG A 774 -30.58 -35.80 -30.93
C ARG A 774 -30.76 -35.25 -32.35
N SER A 775 -31.99 -35.24 -32.84
CA SER A 775 -32.30 -34.75 -34.20
C SER A 775 -32.06 -33.25 -34.32
N GLU A 776 -32.50 -32.44 -33.35
CA GLU A 776 -32.43 -31.00 -33.43
C GLU A 776 -30.98 -30.45 -33.16
N LEU A 777 -30.15 -31.24 -32.53
CA LEU A 777 -28.77 -30.92 -32.25
C LEU A 777 -27.77 -31.72 -33.13
N ALA A 778 -28.24 -32.44 -34.16
CA ALA A 778 -27.41 -33.33 -34.97
C ALA A 778 -26.23 -32.63 -35.69
N ASP A 779 -26.37 -31.35 -35.97
CA ASP A 779 -25.34 -30.50 -36.60
C ASP A 779 -24.39 -29.82 -35.58
N LEU A 780 -24.54 -30.09 -34.27
CA LEU A 780 -23.68 -29.57 -33.25
C LEU A 780 -22.25 -30.12 -33.39
N THR A 781 -21.28 -29.22 -33.51
CA THR A 781 -19.88 -29.57 -33.72
C THR A 781 -19.01 -29.06 -32.52
N PRO A 782 -18.96 -29.82 -31.41
CA PRO A 782 -18.19 -29.45 -30.26
C PRO A 782 -16.68 -29.51 -30.56
N GLN A 783 -15.92 -28.64 -29.89
CA GLN A 783 -14.46 -28.61 -29.91
C GLN A 783 -13.88 -29.37 -28.71
N PRO A 784 -12.63 -29.81 -28.75
CA PRO A 784 -11.93 -30.28 -27.56
C PRO A 784 -11.87 -29.16 -26.52
N PRO A 785 -12.22 -29.41 -25.24
CA PRO A 785 -12.15 -28.39 -24.20
C PRO A 785 -10.71 -27.96 -23.94
N THR A 786 -10.52 -26.67 -23.67
CA THR A 786 -9.21 -26.06 -23.30
C THR A 786 -9.00 -26.01 -21.79
N ILE A 787 -10.09 -26.15 -21.02
CA ILE A 787 -10.11 -26.28 -19.57
C ILE A 787 -10.73 -27.63 -19.23
N PRO A 788 -10.17 -28.41 -18.27
CA PRO A 788 -10.74 -29.68 -17.84
C PRO A 788 -12.20 -29.55 -17.40
N ILE A 789 -13.07 -30.37 -17.94
CA ILE A 789 -14.49 -30.49 -17.52
C ILE A 789 -14.68 -31.78 -16.76
N ILE A 790 -15.15 -31.68 -15.53
CA ILE A 790 -15.58 -32.83 -14.73
C ILE A 790 -17.08 -33.01 -14.96
N SER A 791 -17.46 -33.93 -15.87
CA SER A 791 -18.88 -34.19 -16.20
C SER A 791 -19.60 -34.88 -15.03
N THR A 792 -20.80 -34.42 -14.74
CA THR A 792 -21.72 -35.05 -13.77
C THR A 792 -22.70 -36.01 -14.42
N THR A 793 -22.64 -36.21 -15.73
CA THR A 793 -23.56 -36.99 -16.54
C THR A 793 -23.27 -38.49 -16.52
N TYR A 794 -22.01 -38.88 -16.37
CA TYR A 794 -21.58 -40.28 -16.48
C TYR A 794 -21.05 -40.85 -15.15
N ALA A 795 -21.09 -42.17 -14.98
CA ALA A 795 -20.53 -42.83 -13.80
C ALA A 795 -18.99 -42.83 -13.82
N ASP A 796 -18.41 -42.96 -14.99
CA ASP A 796 -16.98 -42.73 -15.19
C ASP A 796 -16.81 -41.24 -15.43
N LEU A 797 -16.16 -40.58 -14.47
CA LEU A 797 -15.99 -39.14 -14.47
C LEU A 797 -14.98 -38.65 -15.53
N GLY A 798 -14.49 -39.54 -16.39
CA GLY A 798 -13.67 -39.41 -17.59
C GLY A 798 -13.14 -38.02 -17.88
N ILE A 799 -12.03 -37.64 -17.20
CA ILE A 799 -11.57 -36.27 -17.23
C ILE A 799 -10.17 -36.26 -17.75
N SER A 800 -10.01 -35.81 -18.96
CA SER A 800 -8.73 -35.25 -19.36
C SER A 800 -8.89 -34.42 -20.63
N LEU A 801 -8.04 -33.43 -20.76
CA LEU A 801 -7.88 -32.70 -22.02
C LEU A 801 -7.65 -33.72 -23.15
N GLY A 802 -8.69 -33.94 -23.99
CA GLY A 802 -8.62 -34.79 -25.16
C GLY A 802 -9.19 -36.21 -25.05
N SER A 803 -9.65 -36.70 -23.90
CA SER A 803 -10.21 -38.06 -23.70
C SER A 803 -11.59 -38.10 -23.02
N GLY A 804 -12.19 -36.95 -22.72
CA GLY A 804 -13.53 -36.82 -22.08
C GLY A 804 -14.68 -37.02 -23.06
N PRO A 805 -15.95 -36.92 -22.57
CA PRO A 805 -17.13 -37.03 -23.41
C PRO A 805 -17.13 -35.96 -24.51
N ARG A 806 -17.62 -36.31 -25.68
CA ARG A 806 -17.94 -35.34 -26.73
C ARG A 806 -19.21 -34.62 -26.33
N PHE A 807 -19.22 -33.30 -26.25
CA PHE A 807 -20.39 -32.48 -25.90
C PHE A 807 -21.33 -32.30 -27.10
N ASP A 808 -21.64 -33.40 -27.80
CA ASP A 808 -22.49 -33.48 -28.97
C ASP A 808 -23.96 -33.74 -28.60
N ALA A 809 -24.82 -33.97 -29.58
CA ALA A 809 -26.23 -34.21 -29.40
C ALA A 809 -26.52 -35.44 -28.51
N GLU A 810 -25.69 -36.47 -28.57
CA GLU A 810 -25.84 -37.66 -27.72
C GLU A 810 -25.55 -37.33 -26.25
N HIS A 811 -24.51 -36.56 -25.99
CA HIS A 811 -24.19 -36.13 -24.65
C HIS A 811 -25.36 -35.35 -24.01
N TRP A 812 -25.95 -34.39 -24.74
CA TRP A 812 -27.04 -33.56 -24.19
C TRP A 812 -28.32 -34.31 -23.97
N ALA A 813 -28.63 -35.26 -24.83
CA ALA A 813 -29.75 -36.20 -24.65
C ALA A 813 -29.54 -37.08 -23.40
N THR A 814 -28.32 -37.54 -23.19
CA THR A 814 -27.93 -38.35 -22.02
C THR A 814 -27.92 -37.52 -20.74
N ASN A 815 -27.39 -36.29 -20.78
CA ASN A 815 -27.36 -35.35 -19.62
C ASN A 815 -28.79 -35.07 -19.09
N MET A 816 -29.78 -34.91 -19.99
CA MET A 816 -31.15 -34.65 -19.58
C MET A 816 -31.78 -35.87 -18.86
N ARG A 817 -31.34 -37.07 -19.17
CA ARG A 817 -31.92 -38.35 -18.69
C ARG A 817 -31.18 -38.95 -17.49
N ASN A 818 -29.85 -38.93 -17.50
CA ASN A 818 -29.02 -39.57 -16.47
C ASN A 818 -29.08 -38.85 -15.13
N PRO A 819 -28.87 -39.54 -14.00
CA PRO A 819 -28.76 -38.89 -12.71
C PRO A 819 -27.51 -38.03 -12.66
N VAL A 820 -27.57 -36.90 -11.96
CA VAL A 820 -26.46 -35.96 -11.75
C VAL A 820 -25.55 -36.48 -10.64
N ARG A 821 -24.30 -36.77 -10.96
CA ARG A 821 -23.27 -37.32 -10.03
C ARG A 821 -22.43 -36.23 -9.43
N PHE A 822 -23.11 -35.27 -8.75
CA PHE A 822 -22.45 -34.05 -8.30
C PHE A 822 -21.40 -34.28 -7.20
N HIS A 823 -21.78 -35.04 -6.14
CA HIS A 823 -20.83 -35.24 -5.04
C HIS A 823 -19.60 -36.04 -5.49
N GLN A 824 -19.73 -36.98 -6.45
CA GLN A 824 -18.59 -37.70 -6.99
C GLN A 824 -17.65 -36.79 -7.75
N ALA A 825 -18.19 -35.83 -8.53
CA ALA A 825 -17.41 -34.85 -9.26
C ALA A 825 -16.67 -33.90 -8.30
N ILE A 826 -17.32 -33.43 -7.23
CA ILE A 826 -16.69 -32.57 -6.22
C ILE A 826 -15.61 -33.34 -5.45
N ALA A 827 -15.86 -34.58 -5.03
CA ALA A 827 -14.86 -35.40 -4.34
C ALA A 827 -13.64 -35.66 -5.24
N HIS A 828 -13.85 -35.91 -6.52
CA HIS A 828 -12.75 -36.06 -7.47
C HIS A 828 -11.93 -34.77 -7.64
N ALA A 829 -12.62 -33.63 -7.83
CA ALA A 829 -11.95 -32.34 -7.98
C ALA A 829 -11.16 -31.93 -6.73
N GLY A 830 -11.67 -32.28 -5.54
CA GLY A 830 -11.06 -31.95 -4.27
C GLY A 830 -9.67 -32.60 -4.01
N ALA A 831 -9.28 -33.59 -4.82
CA ALA A 831 -7.93 -34.17 -4.72
C ALA A 831 -6.83 -33.17 -5.13
N ASP A 832 -7.09 -32.32 -6.12
CA ASP A 832 -6.10 -31.44 -6.74
C ASP A 832 -6.46 -29.94 -6.68
N HIS A 833 -7.70 -29.61 -6.25
CA HIS A 833 -8.21 -28.25 -6.25
C HIS A 833 -8.79 -27.89 -4.89
N HIS A 834 -8.46 -26.68 -4.39
CA HIS A 834 -8.81 -26.27 -3.03
C HIS A 834 -9.78 -25.06 -2.99
N THR A 835 -10.06 -24.43 -4.13
CA THR A 835 -11.00 -23.31 -4.23
C THR A 835 -12.15 -23.67 -5.14
N PHE A 836 -13.39 -23.61 -4.62
CA PHE A 836 -14.63 -23.86 -5.35
C PHE A 836 -15.48 -22.60 -5.37
N ILE A 837 -15.74 -22.07 -6.56
CA ILE A 837 -16.55 -20.85 -6.76
C ILE A 837 -17.82 -21.25 -7.50
N GLU A 838 -18.97 -21.13 -6.84
CA GLU A 838 -20.27 -21.33 -7.50
C GLU A 838 -20.62 -20.08 -8.31
N ILE A 839 -20.66 -20.23 -9.63
CA ILE A 839 -21.01 -19.17 -10.57
C ILE A 839 -22.53 -19.17 -10.75
N SER A 840 -23.21 -18.40 -9.93
CA SER A 840 -24.68 -18.35 -9.89
C SER A 840 -25.19 -17.02 -9.34
N ALA A 841 -26.44 -16.69 -9.63
CA ALA A 841 -27.15 -15.54 -9.07
C ALA A 841 -27.53 -15.70 -7.59
N HIS A 842 -27.46 -16.92 -7.06
CA HIS A 842 -27.64 -17.27 -5.66
C HIS A 842 -27.02 -18.64 -5.40
N PRO A 843 -26.22 -18.85 -4.37
CA PRO A 843 -25.54 -20.12 -4.13
C PRO A 843 -26.55 -21.21 -3.70
N LEU A 844 -26.53 -22.30 -4.43
CA LEU A 844 -27.36 -23.49 -4.19
C LEU A 844 -26.52 -24.70 -3.78
N LEU A 845 -25.28 -24.76 -4.24
CA LEU A 845 -24.43 -25.95 -4.21
C LEU A 845 -23.31 -25.85 -3.15
N THR A 846 -23.04 -24.67 -2.61
CA THR A 846 -21.95 -24.44 -1.64
C THR A 846 -22.07 -25.34 -0.40
N HIS A 847 -23.29 -25.65 0.06
CA HIS A 847 -23.52 -26.59 1.17
C HIS A 847 -23.17 -28.04 0.77
N SER A 848 -23.63 -28.51 -0.39
CA SER A 848 -23.32 -29.85 -0.90
C SER A 848 -21.84 -30.04 -1.18
N ILE A 849 -21.14 -28.98 -1.68
CA ILE A 849 -19.69 -28.95 -1.84
C ILE A 849 -19.01 -29.11 -0.48
N SER A 850 -19.44 -28.32 0.52
CA SER A 850 -18.89 -28.40 1.88
C SER A 850 -19.06 -29.78 2.51
N ASP A 851 -20.25 -30.41 2.39
CA ASP A 851 -20.53 -31.73 2.93
C ASP A 851 -19.66 -32.81 2.27
N THR A 852 -19.50 -32.71 0.95
CA THR A 852 -18.69 -33.67 0.19
C THR A 852 -17.21 -33.55 0.56
N LEU A 853 -16.67 -32.34 0.60
CA LEU A 853 -15.26 -32.11 0.98
C LEU A 853 -14.99 -32.52 2.43
N ARG A 854 -15.93 -32.26 3.35
CA ARG A 854 -15.81 -32.67 4.76
C ARG A 854 -15.81 -34.20 4.94
N ALA A 855 -16.51 -34.93 4.09
CA ALA A 855 -16.54 -36.39 4.13
C ALA A 855 -15.25 -37.04 3.61
N SER A 856 -14.50 -36.36 2.74
CA SER A 856 -13.35 -36.90 2.02
C SER A 856 -12.01 -36.28 2.43
N TYR A 857 -12.02 -35.07 2.99
CA TYR A 857 -10.80 -34.25 3.20
C TYR A 857 -10.92 -33.40 4.49
N ASP A 858 -9.80 -32.74 4.89
CA ASP A 858 -9.81 -31.69 5.91
C ASP A 858 -10.39 -30.40 5.31
N VAL A 859 -11.64 -30.11 5.66
CA VAL A 859 -12.45 -29.04 5.06
C VAL A 859 -11.88 -27.64 5.28
N ASP A 860 -11.04 -27.44 6.30
CA ASP A 860 -10.45 -26.13 6.62
C ASP A 860 -9.40 -25.71 5.59
N ASN A 861 -8.90 -26.65 4.79
CA ASN A 861 -7.98 -26.40 3.69
C ASN A 861 -8.67 -25.99 2.37
N TYR A 862 -10.01 -25.86 2.37
CA TYR A 862 -10.78 -25.58 1.18
C TYR A 862 -11.57 -24.26 1.30
N LEU A 863 -11.62 -23.49 0.20
CA LEU A 863 -12.49 -22.34 0.05
C LEU A 863 -13.73 -22.71 -0.78
N ARG A 864 -14.89 -22.32 -0.30
CA ARG A 864 -16.19 -22.54 -0.96
C ARG A 864 -16.99 -21.24 -0.88
N ILE A 865 -17.22 -20.62 -2.01
CA ILE A 865 -17.92 -19.33 -2.10
C ILE A 865 -18.95 -19.33 -3.20
N GLY A 866 -19.99 -18.51 -3.05
CA GLY A 866 -20.89 -18.13 -4.13
C GLY A 866 -20.36 -16.93 -4.92
N THR A 867 -21.10 -16.49 -5.90
CA THR A 867 -20.82 -15.26 -6.64
C THR A 867 -21.71 -14.12 -6.18
N LEU A 868 -23.04 -14.33 -6.16
CA LEU A 868 -24.04 -13.37 -5.70
C LEU A 868 -24.91 -13.98 -4.62
N GLN A 869 -25.69 -13.15 -3.94
CA GLN A 869 -26.64 -13.54 -2.91
C GLN A 869 -28.00 -12.86 -3.19
N ARG A 870 -29.10 -13.62 -3.15
CA ARG A 870 -30.46 -13.07 -3.28
C ARG A 870 -30.70 -12.00 -2.23
N ASP A 871 -31.34 -10.90 -2.61
CA ASP A 871 -31.68 -9.75 -1.76
C ASP A 871 -30.49 -9.00 -1.18
N ALA A 872 -29.25 -9.32 -1.59
CA ALA A 872 -28.06 -8.54 -1.28
C ALA A 872 -27.76 -7.51 -2.39
N HIS A 873 -26.83 -6.60 -2.12
CA HIS A 873 -26.32 -5.68 -3.14
C HIS A 873 -25.34 -6.42 -4.05
N ASP A 874 -25.71 -6.68 -5.31
CA ASP A 874 -24.96 -7.54 -6.24
C ASP A 874 -23.46 -7.19 -6.31
N THR A 875 -23.13 -5.91 -6.55
CA THR A 875 -21.76 -5.45 -6.71
C THR A 875 -20.97 -5.60 -5.42
N LEU A 876 -21.56 -5.26 -4.27
CA LEU A 876 -20.92 -5.42 -2.96
C LEU A 876 -20.65 -6.89 -2.65
N GLU A 877 -21.62 -7.76 -2.90
CA GLU A 877 -21.51 -9.21 -2.66
C GLU A 877 -20.43 -9.82 -3.55
N PHE A 878 -20.42 -9.45 -4.85
CA PHE A 878 -19.36 -9.89 -5.75
C PHE A 878 -17.97 -9.49 -5.26
N HIS A 879 -17.76 -8.21 -4.90
CA HIS A 879 -16.46 -7.74 -4.40
C HIS A 879 -16.08 -8.36 -3.05
N THR A 880 -17.04 -8.69 -2.19
CA THR A 880 -16.79 -9.43 -0.94
C THR A 880 -16.27 -10.84 -1.24
N ASN A 881 -16.91 -11.54 -2.17
CA ASN A 881 -16.50 -12.88 -2.58
C ASN A 881 -15.18 -12.87 -3.36
N LEU A 882 -14.95 -11.86 -4.21
CA LEU A 882 -13.68 -11.63 -4.88
C LEU A 882 -12.55 -11.41 -3.86
N ASN A 883 -12.76 -10.55 -2.87
CA ASN A 883 -11.78 -10.29 -1.83
C ASN A 883 -11.47 -11.56 -1.02
N THR A 884 -12.47 -12.39 -0.75
CA THR A 884 -12.30 -13.69 -0.08
C THR A 884 -11.39 -14.61 -0.89
N THR A 885 -11.54 -14.60 -2.21
CA THR A 885 -10.70 -15.38 -3.14
C THR A 885 -9.28 -14.81 -3.23
N CYS A 886 -9.13 -13.48 -3.35
CA CYS A 886 -7.83 -12.81 -3.48
C CYS A 886 -6.95 -12.94 -2.24
N LEU A 887 -7.54 -13.10 -1.05
CA LEU A 887 -6.82 -13.42 0.19
C LEU A 887 -5.93 -14.68 0.07
N LEU A 888 -6.16 -15.54 -0.91
CA LEU A 888 -5.45 -16.79 -1.13
C LEU A 888 -4.22 -16.64 -2.05
N TYR A 889 -4.30 -15.75 -3.04
CA TYR A 889 -3.23 -15.56 -4.04
C TYR A 889 -2.08 -14.67 -3.54
N THR A 890 -2.25 -13.97 -2.41
CA THR A 890 -1.24 -13.05 -1.87
C THR A 890 -0.46 -13.61 -0.68
N SER A 891 -0.64 -14.87 -0.32
CA SER A 891 0.32 -15.55 0.56
C SER A 891 1.66 -15.60 -0.19
N PRO A 892 2.76 -15.01 0.34
CA PRO A 892 4.05 -15.12 -0.33
C PRO A 892 4.39 -16.59 -0.39
N SER A 893 4.43 -17.14 -1.60
CA SER A 893 5.04 -18.44 -1.79
C SER A 893 6.48 -18.32 -1.27
N THR A 894 6.83 -19.13 -0.28
CA THR A 894 8.21 -19.40 0.11
C THR A 894 8.88 -20.11 -1.06
N ARG A 895 9.21 -19.37 -2.13
CA ARG A 895 10.15 -19.76 -3.15
C ARG A 895 10.98 -18.53 -3.50
N ASP A 896 12.23 -18.57 -2.98
CA ASP A 896 13.43 -17.77 -3.19
C ASP A 896 13.47 -16.38 -2.60
#